data_0bd8b492b675ccb0f760c32c20752b8d
#
_entry.id   0bd8b492b675ccb0f760c32c20752b8d
#
_cell.length_a   1.000
_cell.length_b   1.000
_cell.length_c   1.000
_cell.angle_alpha   90.00
_cell.angle_beta   90.00
_cell.angle_gamma   90.00
#
_symmetry.space_group_name_H-M   'P 1'
#
loop_
_entity.id
_entity.type
_entity.pdbx_description
1 polymer ?
#
loop_
_entity_poly.entity_id
_entity_poly.type
_entity_poly.pdbx_seq_one_letter_code
_entity_poly.pdbx_strand_id
1 'polypeptide(L)'
;MSALNVLQKNATRLTARIQETLSESARGTFANTQSLDTLDASEDKLPQLRKQLDSRSDADKLDAMRRLIAAVSKGRNVSSFFPDVVKNVVSPSVEVRKLVYIFLIRHAESEPDLALLSVNTFQRDLADPSPLIRAMALRVLSSIRVPMIASIVALAIKKAASDTSPYVRKAAALAIPKCFRLDSAQQSALLAILTPMLADRSPLAVGCIATAFNALCPERLDLLHPHFRRLTRLLGDVDEWGQIVLLDLLSRYARTMLSRPSEDNFAPLDSDLQLLLTATEPLFTSRNASVVLAATRAFYYVAPPTTTHLSKPIFPLLRLLHTSPEISAVVCADLGLITREHPELVVPHLHRFFIRSDDLPTTALEKLRILSAIVDSAPEHAPTLIHELEQYTRSPDERIVSASVRAVGRIASTVPECTMQCVALLLRFIQDAYAPLISGAILALKTLVQTQKAKDVVPRLADRLPEIRDPRARACVVWLVSQYDASVGSARDFAPDVLRLVARGFATEATQTKLAALTLASKLLAREQPHPAIPPLAQYIFSLARYDTDVDVRDRGRMLSALIERAALLPKQYSTQQESAVDEDAWRNGVDTGASASDDDGPTGVVLRAEQVRLVLRSGKNVPGEMPLWPDDTLDNAVLGSLALVVGRSMGMSRRLPEWPDEGTDGALRDIPEERPITPLGFVPRGFGNTAGGSGSSSSPLPQSLLTPGTSTPTDSQSKRGPFRDLDNFYADAESDEEEDGGDDEDDEDNEEEEEESDEEVEDEADEDEDVEELEELDDAEDDDDGEDSIDEKSRLFR
;
A
#
# COMPACT_ATOMS: atom_id res chain seq x y z
N MET A 1 60.77 -11.96 -7.99
CA MET A 1 60.86 -11.64 -6.54
C MET A 1 60.55 -10.18 -6.22
N SER A 2 60.81 -9.19 -7.14
CA SER A 2 60.58 -7.74 -6.85
C SER A 2 59.09 -7.31 -6.91
N ALA A 3 58.30 -7.87 -7.78
CA ALA A 3 56.88 -7.49 -7.94
C ALA A 3 55.99 -7.93 -6.78
N LEU A 4 56.24 -9.09 -6.22
CA LEU A 4 55.50 -9.61 -5.03
C LEU A 4 55.76 -8.76 -3.79
N ASN A 5 57.00 -8.26 -3.63
CA ASN A 5 57.36 -7.37 -2.49
C ASN A 5 56.72 -5.98 -2.63
N VAL A 6 56.49 -5.49 -3.86
CA VAL A 6 55.81 -4.23 -4.08
C VAL A 6 54.30 -4.37 -3.81
N LEU A 7 53.66 -5.45 -4.25
CA LEU A 7 52.27 -5.74 -3.99
C LEU A 7 52.02 -5.93 -2.48
N GLN A 8 52.92 -6.60 -1.77
CA GLN A 8 52.79 -6.79 -0.33
C GLN A 8 52.97 -5.49 0.46
N LYS A 9 53.90 -4.61 0.03
CA LYS A 9 54.02 -3.23 0.58
C LYS A 9 52.84 -2.33 0.29
N ASN A 10 52.23 -2.46 -0.87
CA ASN A 10 51.03 -1.69 -1.21
C ASN A 10 49.79 -2.21 -0.45
N ALA A 11 49.65 -3.51 -0.28
CA ALA A 11 48.61 -4.11 0.54
C ALA A 11 48.72 -3.69 2.02
N THR A 12 49.91 -3.71 2.59
CA THR A 12 50.13 -3.23 3.97
C THR A 12 49.91 -1.72 4.14
N ARG A 13 50.20 -0.91 3.12
CA ARG A 13 49.89 0.54 3.14
C ARG A 13 48.39 0.78 3.04
N LEU A 14 47.67 -0.01 2.22
CA LEU A 14 46.23 0.09 2.08
C LEU A 14 45.52 -0.33 3.37
N THR A 15 45.94 -1.43 3.98
CA THR A 15 45.39 -1.86 5.26
C THR A 15 45.67 -0.86 6.39
N ALA A 16 46.85 -0.25 6.44
CA ALA A 16 47.16 0.80 7.39
C ALA A 16 46.30 2.06 7.20
N ARG A 17 46.08 2.50 5.95
CA ARG A 17 45.14 3.63 5.66
C ARG A 17 43.69 3.32 5.98
N ILE A 18 43.24 2.12 5.66
CA ILE A 18 41.87 1.68 6.02
C ILE A 18 41.70 1.63 7.54
N GLN A 19 42.73 1.18 8.27
CA GLN A 19 42.70 1.12 9.71
C GLN A 19 42.79 2.52 10.37
N GLU A 20 43.50 3.45 9.74
CA GLU A 20 43.58 4.86 10.16
C GLU A 20 42.26 5.60 9.91
N THR A 21 41.61 5.46 8.71
CA THR A 21 40.29 6.02 8.41
C THR A 21 39.19 5.40 9.26
N LEU A 22 39.24 4.10 9.55
CA LEU A 22 38.31 3.45 10.47
C LEU A 22 38.52 3.93 11.91
N SER A 23 39.78 4.19 12.34
CA SER A 23 40.06 4.70 13.68
C SER A 23 39.68 6.19 13.81
N GLU A 24 39.80 6.99 12.74
CA GLU A 24 39.35 8.38 12.73
C GLU A 24 37.82 8.49 12.70
N SER A 25 37.14 7.67 11.86
CA SER A 25 35.68 7.55 11.89
C SER A 25 35.17 7.05 13.24
N ALA A 26 35.86 6.09 13.86
CA ALA A 26 35.50 5.60 15.18
C ALA A 26 35.71 6.69 16.23
N ARG A 27 36.80 7.47 16.17
CA ARG A 27 37.04 8.59 17.11
C ARG A 27 36.01 9.70 16.94
N GLY A 28 35.60 10.04 15.72
CA GLY A 28 34.52 11.00 15.46
C GLY A 28 33.17 10.55 15.98
N THR A 29 32.82 9.28 15.82
CA THR A 29 31.57 8.68 16.34
C THR A 29 31.64 8.46 17.85
N PHE A 30 32.79 8.06 18.39
CA PHE A 30 32.96 7.88 19.85
C PHE A 30 33.01 9.20 20.64
N ALA A 31 33.53 10.31 20.07
CA ALA A 31 33.46 11.62 20.70
C ALA A 31 32.01 12.13 20.79
N ASN A 32 31.17 11.81 19.81
CA ASN A 32 29.74 12.18 19.81
C ASN A 32 28.87 11.21 20.64
N THR A 33 29.27 9.94 20.77
CA THR A 33 28.60 8.97 21.65
C THR A 33 29.01 9.10 23.10
N GLN A 34 30.23 9.54 23.44
CA GLN A 34 30.62 9.80 24.82
C GLN A 34 29.84 10.95 25.48
N SER A 35 29.35 11.94 24.68
CA SER A 35 28.45 12.96 25.21
C SER A 35 27.02 12.43 25.46
N LEU A 36 26.63 11.30 24.84
CA LEU A 36 25.33 10.64 25.03
C LEU A 36 25.36 9.56 26.14
N ASP A 37 26.49 8.89 26.33
CA ASP A 37 26.66 7.91 27.40
C ASP A 37 26.84 8.51 28.81
N THR A 38 27.16 9.82 28.90
CA THR A 38 27.16 10.52 30.19
C THR A 38 25.74 10.70 30.77
N LEU A 39 24.72 10.23 30.09
CA LEU A 39 23.32 10.21 30.58
C LEU A 39 22.93 8.92 31.34
N ASP A 40 23.80 7.96 31.46
CA ASP A 40 23.71 6.94 32.55
C ASP A 40 24.06 7.54 33.94
N ALA A 41 23.73 8.84 34.06
CA ALA A 41 23.96 9.59 35.24
C ALA A 41 23.06 9.10 36.36
N SER A 42 23.71 8.55 37.34
CA SER A 42 23.30 8.51 38.73
C SER A 42 22.46 9.75 39.09
N GLU A 43 21.53 9.60 39.99
CA GLU A 43 20.67 10.68 40.54
C GLU A 43 21.45 11.96 40.97
N ASP A 44 22.77 11.82 41.18
CA ASP A 44 23.72 12.91 41.53
C ASP A 44 23.88 14.00 40.45
N LYS A 45 23.50 13.74 39.16
CA LYS A 45 23.63 14.74 38.10
C LYS A 45 22.36 15.58 37.84
N LEU A 46 21.23 15.22 38.43
CA LEU A 46 19.97 15.94 38.29
C LEU A 46 20.06 17.38 38.85
N PRO A 47 20.64 17.65 40.06
CA PRO A 47 20.79 19.01 40.54
C PRO A 47 21.75 19.86 39.69
N GLN A 48 22.70 19.21 39.00
CA GLN A 48 23.62 19.91 38.11
C GLN A 48 22.90 20.40 36.83
N LEU A 49 21.98 19.59 36.27
CA LEU A 49 21.16 19.97 35.12
C LEU A 49 20.25 21.16 35.46
N ARG A 50 19.65 21.19 36.65
CA ARG A 50 18.83 22.34 37.08
C ARG A 50 19.67 23.64 37.18
N LYS A 51 20.90 23.57 37.71
CA LYS A 51 21.80 24.73 37.74
C LYS A 51 22.20 25.22 36.35
N GLN A 52 22.38 24.29 35.38
CA GLN A 52 22.67 24.64 33.99
C GLN A 52 21.45 25.28 33.30
N LEU A 53 20.22 24.85 33.59
CA LEU A 53 19.00 25.45 33.09
C LEU A 53 18.77 26.87 33.63
N ASP A 54 19.20 27.14 34.87
CA ASP A 54 19.12 28.46 35.49
C ASP A 54 20.36 29.35 35.22
N SER A 55 21.34 28.88 34.42
CA SER A 55 22.54 29.64 34.06
C SER A 55 22.17 30.83 33.15
N ARG A 56 22.95 31.90 33.24
CA ARG A 56 22.86 33.03 32.28
C ARG A 56 23.47 32.72 30.92
N SER A 57 24.29 31.69 30.82
CA SER A 57 24.94 31.25 29.59
C SER A 57 23.97 30.45 28.70
N ASP A 58 23.71 30.91 27.49
CA ASP A 58 22.87 30.19 26.53
C ASP A 58 23.51 28.86 26.10
N ALA A 59 24.85 28.75 26.12
CA ALA A 59 25.55 27.50 25.81
C ALA A 59 25.26 26.41 26.87
N ASP A 60 25.27 26.76 28.17
CA ASP A 60 24.96 25.81 29.24
C ASP A 60 23.50 25.38 29.20
N LYS A 61 22.57 26.32 28.93
CA LYS A 61 21.15 26.05 28.73
C LYS A 61 20.93 25.09 27.56
N LEU A 62 21.62 25.34 26.43
CA LEU A 62 21.51 24.49 25.24
C LEU A 62 21.99 23.05 25.50
N ASP A 63 23.11 22.91 26.20
CA ASP A 63 23.67 21.59 26.56
C ASP A 63 22.71 20.85 27.53
N ALA A 64 22.20 21.50 28.53
CA ALA A 64 21.22 20.94 29.46
C ALA A 64 19.94 20.50 28.73
N MET A 65 19.41 21.35 27.82
CA MET A 65 18.24 21.01 27.03
C MET A 65 18.48 19.85 26.07
N ARG A 66 19.64 19.78 25.41
CA ARG A 66 20.03 18.64 24.56
C ARG A 66 20.03 17.34 25.36
N ARG A 67 20.56 17.35 26.56
CA ARG A 67 20.57 16.20 27.48
C ARG A 67 19.15 15.79 27.90
N LEU A 68 18.28 16.75 28.22
CA LEU A 68 16.90 16.47 28.60
C LEU A 68 16.13 15.84 27.42
N ILE A 69 16.27 16.39 26.23
CA ILE A 69 15.60 15.85 25.02
C ILE A 69 16.12 14.44 24.70
N ALA A 70 17.42 14.18 24.87
CA ALA A 70 18.00 12.85 24.73
C ALA A 70 17.43 11.87 25.78
N ALA A 71 17.19 12.32 27.01
CA ALA A 71 16.53 11.51 28.04
C ALA A 71 15.05 11.21 27.67
N VAL A 72 14.33 12.20 27.15
CA VAL A 72 12.95 12.03 26.63
C VAL A 72 12.92 11.01 25.48
N SER A 73 13.88 11.08 24.55
CA SER A 73 13.95 10.14 23.41
C SER A 73 14.27 8.71 23.85
N LYS A 74 14.99 8.53 24.97
CA LYS A 74 15.24 7.22 25.62
C LYS A 74 14.04 6.74 26.48
N GLY A 75 12.92 7.48 26.52
CA GLY A 75 11.72 7.11 27.28
C GLY A 75 11.82 7.37 28.79
N ARG A 76 12.84 8.09 29.28
CA ARG A 76 12.97 8.39 30.70
C ARG A 76 11.97 9.48 31.13
N ASN A 77 11.43 9.34 32.32
CA ASN A 77 10.55 10.36 32.89
C ASN A 77 11.37 11.56 33.40
N VAL A 78 11.19 12.71 32.78
CA VAL A 78 11.85 13.97 33.13
C VAL A 78 10.82 15.09 33.42
N SER A 79 9.57 14.73 33.71
CA SER A 79 8.51 15.70 34.02
C SER A 79 8.86 16.62 35.20
N SER A 80 9.67 16.15 36.16
CA SER A 80 10.13 16.97 37.29
C SER A 80 10.95 18.22 36.91
N PHE A 81 11.44 18.29 35.65
CA PHE A 81 12.16 19.46 35.13
C PHE A 81 11.24 20.46 34.44
N PHE A 82 9.94 20.17 34.34
CA PHE A 82 8.99 21.02 33.62
C PHE A 82 9.01 22.50 34.08
N PRO A 83 8.98 22.82 35.40
CA PRO A 83 9.01 24.20 35.83
C PRO A 83 10.31 24.94 35.46
N ASP A 84 11.45 24.22 35.47
CA ASP A 84 12.74 24.81 35.14
C ASP A 84 12.94 25.01 33.63
N VAL A 85 12.28 24.19 32.83
CA VAL A 85 12.28 24.28 31.35
C VAL A 85 11.37 25.44 30.92
N VAL A 86 10.19 25.62 31.55
CA VAL A 86 9.23 26.68 31.19
C VAL A 86 9.86 28.06 31.31
N LYS A 87 10.68 28.32 32.35
CA LYS A 87 11.41 29.59 32.53
C LYS A 87 12.25 29.95 31.28
N ASN A 88 12.74 28.97 30.54
CA ASN A 88 13.60 29.18 29.37
C ASN A 88 12.81 29.38 28.05
N VAL A 89 11.49 29.51 28.10
CA VAL A 89 10.66 29.86 26.93
C VAL A 89 11.03 31.26 26.41
N VAL A 90 11.42 32.17 27.31
CA VAL A 90 11.77 33.59 27.02
C VAL A 90 13.24 33.74 26.57
N SER A 91 14.05 32.66 26.51
CA SER A 91 15.46 32.77 26.12
C SER A 91 15.63 33.50 24.78
N PRO A 92 16.63 34.37 24.60
CA PRO A 92 16.90 35.03 23.33
C PRO A 92 17.36 34.05 22.26
N SER A 93 18.03 32.93 22.64
CA SER A 93 18.51 31.92 21.72
C SER A 93 17.36 31.12 21.11
N VAL A 94 17.23 31.18 19.78
CA VAL A 94 16.22 30.40 19.01
C VAL A 94 16.44 28.89 19.16
N GLU A 95 17.67 28.45 19.33
CA GLU A 95 17.99 27.03 19.49
C GLU A 95 17.47 26.52 20.84
N VAL A 96 17.71 27.23 21.91
CA VAL A 96 17.17 26.90 23.23
C VAL A 96 15.65 26.85 23.17
N ARG A 97 14.99 27.88 22.59
CA ARG A 97 13.52 27.91 22.45
C ARG A 97 13.02 26.68 21.68
N LYS A 98 13.67 26.27 20.59
CA LYS A 98 13.27 25.07 19.83
C LYS A 98 13.24 23.82 20.71
N LEU A 99 14.26 23.59 21.53
CA LEU A 99 14.33 22.43 22.42
C LEU A 99 13.31 22.53 23.57
N VAL A 100 13.12 23.71 24.14
CA VAL A 100 12.08 23.98 25.14
C VAL A 100 10.70 23.67 24.58
N TYR A 101 10.41 24.07 23.34
CA TYR A 101 9.13 23.80 22.68
C TYR A 101 8.88 22.30 22.44
N ILE A 102 9.91 21.54 22.08
CA ILE A 102 9.80 20.08 21.95
C ILE A 102 9.43 19.46 23.29
N PHE A 103 10.09 19.90 24.35
CA PHE A 103 9.82 19.42 25.70
C PHE A 103 8.40 19.76 26.16
N LEU A 104 7.96 21.02 25.95
CA LEU A 104 6.61 21.48 26.29
C LEU A 104 5.52 20.68 25.59
N ILE A 105 5.64 20.47 24.27
CA ILE A 105 4.66 19.70 23.50
C ILE A 105 4.53 18.28 24.04
N ARG A 106 5.65 17.67 24.49
CA ARG A 106 5.67 16.32 25.01
C ARG A 106 5.03 16.17 26.38
N HIS A 107 5.22 17.15 27.26
CA HIS A 107 4.80 17.07 28.66
C HIS A 107 3.59 17.94 29.01
N ALA A 108 3.06 18.78 28.09
CA ALA A 108 1.95 19.68 28.37
C ALA A 108 0.64 18.98 28.79
N GLU A 109 0.44 17.73 28.32
CA GLU A 109 -0.75 16.95 28.70
C GLU A 109 -0.68 16.45 30.15
N SER A 110 0.54 16.18 30.66
CA SER A 110 0.75 15.71 32.04
C SER A 110 0.73 16.87 33.05
N GLU A 111 1.12 18.10 32.62
CA GLU A 111 1.26 19.28 33.46
C GLU A 111 0.54 20.48 32.82
N PRO A 112 -0.81 20.45 32.71
CA PRO A 112 -1.56 21.47 31.97
C PRO A 112 -1.47 22.86 32.60
N ASP A 113 -1.50 22.97 33.94
CA ASP A 113 -1.46 24.25 34.66
C ASP A 113 -0.12 24.99 34.44
N LEU A 114 0.99 24.22 34.41
CA LEU A 114 2.30 24.81 34.15
C LEU A 114 2.47 25.16 32.67
N ALA A 115 1.85 24.39 31.76
CA ALA A 115 1.85 24.70 30.34
C ALA A 115 1.10 26.01 30.03
N LEU A 116 0.02 26.32 30.78
CA LEU A 116 -0.73 27.55 30.63
C LEU A 116 0.11 28.81 30.90
N LEU A 117 1.12 28.73 31.80
CA LEU A 117 2.03 29.85 32.07
C LEU A 117 2.83 30.27 30.83
N SER A 118 3.08 29.36 29.90
CA SER A 118 3.81 29.64 28.67
C SER A 118 2.95 30.29 27.57
N VAL A 119 1.61 30.29 27.70
CA VAL A 119 0.69 30.79 26.66
C VAL A 119 0.88 32.26 26.38
N ASN A 120 1.04 33.10 27.45
CA ASN A 120 1.27 34.55 27.30
C ASN A 120 2.55 34.85 26.51
N THR A 121 3.61 34.06 26.75
CA THR A 121 4.86 34.23 25.98
C THR A 121 4.63 33.87 24.49
N PHE A 122 3.88 32.83 24.22
CA PHE A 122 3.56 32.48 22.80
C PHE A 122 2.69 33.58 22.16
N GLN A 123 1.78 34.19 22.90
CA GLN A 123 0.98 35.29 22.39
C GLN A 123 1.85 36.52 22.04
N ARG A 124 2.86 36.85 22.88
CA ARG A 124 3.86 37.90 22.57
C ARG A 124 4.68 37.52 21.34
N ASP A 125 5.19 36.30 21.27
CA ASP A 125 5.97 35.77 20.13
C ASP A 125 5.17 35.73 18.80
N LEU A 126 3.82 35.70 18.86
CA LEU A 126 2.95 35.86 17.67
C LEU A 126 2.95 37.26 17.08
N ALA A 127 3.44 38.28 17.81
CA ALA A 127 3.61 39.65 17.34
C ALA A 127 5.08 39.98 17.01
N ASP A 128 6.01 39.06 17.14
CA ASP A 128 7.43 39.21 16.84
C ASP A 128 7.67 39.67 15.39
N PRO A 129 8.61 40.63 15.14
CA PRO A 129 8.96 41.05 13.77
C PRO A 129 9.44 39.93 12.90
N SER A 130 10.10 38.89 13.44
CA SER A 130 10.58 37.72 12.68
C SER A 130 9.45 36.77 12.33
N PRO A 131 9.20 36.46 11.03
CA PRO A 131 8.17 35.52 10.62
C PRO A 131 8.48 34.08 11.06
N LEU A 132 9.75 33.75 11.30
CA LEU A 132 10.15 32.44 11.80
C LEU A 132 9.68 32.22 13.24
N ILE A 133 9.82 33.28 14.10
CA ILE A 133 9.37 33.21 15.50
C ILE A 133 7.84 33.13 15.55
N ARG A 134 7.12 33.97 14.78
CA ARG A 134 5.66 33.97 14.73
C ARG A 134 5.13 32.56 14.30
N ALA A 135 5.71 31.98 13.25
CA ALA A 135 5.29 30.66 12.77
C ALA A 135 5.61 29.56 13.80
N MET A 136 6.75 29.67 14.49
CA MET A 136 7.17 28.69 15.48
C MET A 136 6.28 28.77 16.72
N ALA A 137 5.95 29.97 17.21
CA ALA A 137 5.04 30.18 18.31
C ALA A 137 3.65 29.60 18.06
N LEU A 138 3.09 29.85 16.85
CA LEU A 138 1.81 29.27 16.44
C LEU A 138 1.87 27.73 16.34
N ARG A 139 2.96 27.19 15.80
CA ARG A 139 3.15 25.74 15.68
C ARG A 139 3.14 25.07 17.05
N VAL A 140 3.79 25.66 18.05
CA VAL A 140 3.85 25.14 19.41
C VAL A 140 2.51 25.29 20.10
N LEU A 141 1.94 26.52 20.12
CA LEU A 141 0.65 26.81 20.74
C LEU A 141 -0.45 25.86 20.23
N SER A 142 -0.52 25.62 18.93
CA SER A 142 -1.48 24.68 18.34
C SER A 142 -1.18 23.20 18.63
N SER A 143 0.02 22.87 19.13
CA SER A 143 0.42 21.50 19.43
C SER A 143 0.27 21.14 20.91
N ILE A 144 0.05 22.11 21.77
CA ILE A 144 -0.31 21.91 23.18
C ILE A 144 -1.73 21.37 23.23
N ARG A 145 -1.91 20.15 23.75
CA ARG A 145 -3.19 19.45 23.75
C ARG A 145 -3.98 19.69 25.02
N VAL A 146 -4.22 20.95 25.34
CA VAL A 146 -5.05 21.38 26.50
C VAL A 146 -6.33 22.01 25.95
N PRO A 147 -7.54 21.43 26.18
CA PRO A 147 -8.80 21.94 25.60
C PRO A 147 -9.12 23.39 25.94
N MET A 148 -8.70 23.85 27.12
CA MET A 148 -8.97 25.22 27.59
C MET A 148 -8.38 26.32 26.69
N ILE A 149 -7.31 26.03 25.95
CA ILE A 149 -6.67 27.00 25.07
C ILE A 149 -7.24 27.03 23.65
N ALA A 150 -8.24 26.18 23.33
CA ALA A 150 -8.75 26.05 21.95
C ALA A 150 -9.23 27.37 21.34
N SER A 151 -9.91 28.19 22.11
CA SER A 151 -10.38 29.52 21.68
C SER A 151 -9.21 30.47 21.38
N ILE A 152 -8.16 30.44 22.21
CA ILE A 152 -6.94 31.26 22.04
C ILE A 152 -6.20 30.80 20.77
N VAL A 153 -6.09 29.50 20.58
CA VAL A 153 -5.49 28.93 19.36
C VAL A 153 -6.27 29.34 18.11
N ALA A 154 -7.61 29.35 18.16
CA ALA A 154 -8.44 29.76 17.01
C ALA A 154 -8.23 31.25 16.67
N LEU A 155 -8.12 32.14 17.70
CA LEU A 155 -7.80 33.56 17.50
C LEU A 155 -6.38 33.74 16.94
N ALA A 156 -5.40 33.01 17.46
CA ALA A 156 -4.02 33.01 16.93
C ALA A 156 -3.95 32.55 15.47
N ILE A 157 -4.72 31.51 15.09
CA ILE A 157 -4.83 31.05 13.70
C ILE A 157 -5.44 32.15 12.83
N LYS A 158 -6.51 32.84 13.29
CA LYS A 158 -7.15 33.95 12.57
C LYS A 158 -6.16 35.05 12.23
N LYS A 159 -5.36 35.51 13.23
CA LYS A 159 -4.32 36.51 13.03
C LYS A 159 -3.25 36.06 12.06
N ALA A 160 -2.73 34.85 12.23
CA ALA A 160 -1.66 34.30 11.39
C ALA A 160 -2.12 33.93 9.96
N ALA A 161 -3.40 33.66 9.73
CA ALA A 161 -3.95 33.37 8.40
C ALA A 161 -3.88 34.59 7.45
N SER A 162 -3.93 35.81 8.01
CA SER A 162 -3.80 37.08 7.26
C SER A 162 -2.39 37.66 7.28
N ASP A 163 -1.39 36.94 7.78
CA ASP A 163 0.00 37.39 7.84
C ASP A 163 0.59 37.67 6.45
N THR A 164 1.44 38.66 6.35
CA THR A 164 2.17 39.00 5.11
C THR A 164 3.09 37.86 4.63
N SER A 165 3.71 37.14 5.58
CA SER A 165 4.64 36.05 5.28
C SER A 165 3.88 34.74 4.95
N PRO A 166 4.15 34.12 3.80
CA PRO A 166 3.55 32.83 3.44
C PRO A 166 3.98 31.70 4.39
N TYR A 167 5.14 31.85 5.03
CA TYR A 167 5.62 30.88 6.01
C TYR A 167 4.74 30.84 7.27
N VAL A 168 4.24 32.00 7.71
CA VAL A 168 3.31 32.10 8.84
C VAL A 168 1.93 31.57 8.43
N ARG A 169 1.43 31.93 7.23
CA ARG A 169 0.18 31.38 6.68
C ARG A 169 0.23 29.87 6.53
N LYS A 170 1.38 29.30 6.10
CA LYS A 170 1.61 27.84 6.12
C LYS A 170 1.43 27.24 7.51
N ALA A 171 2.01 27.88 8.55
CA ALA A 171 1.87 27.43 9.92
C ALA A 171 0.41 27.54 10.42
N ALA A 172 -0.33 28.60 10.02
CA ALA A 172 -1.73 28.77 10.33
C ALA A 172 -2.60 27.67 9.72
N ALA A 173 -2.38 27.32 8.44
CA ALA A 173 -3.08 26.23 7.79
C ALA A 173 -2.88 24.89 8.53
N LEU A 174 -1.63 24.56 8.90
CA LEU A 174 -1.32 23.33 9.65
C LEU A 174 -1.84 23.33 11.09
N ALA A 175 -2.12 24.50 11.66
CA ALA A 175 -2.71 24.62 12.99
C ALA A 175 -4.22 24.35 13.00
N ILE A 176 -4.94 24.59 11.89
CA ILE A 176 -6.38 24.35 11.76
C ILE A 176 -6.78 22.90 12.13
N PRO A 177 -6.21 21.84 11.54
CA PRO A 177 -6.57 20.48 11.89
C PRO A 177 -6.27 20.13 13.34
N LYS A 178 -5.22 20.74 13.93
CA LYS A 178 -4.87 20.52 15.33
C LYS A 178 -5.89 21.16 16.26
N CYS A 179 -6.31 22.39 15.98
CA CYS A 179 -7.35 23.10 16.73
C CYS A 179 -8.70 22.37 16.65
N PHE A 180 -9.07 21.88 15.46
CA PHE A 180 -10.30 21.09 15.26
C PHE A 180 -10.31 19.79 16.05
N ARG A 181 -9.16 19.10 16.15
CA ARG A 181 -9.04 17.90 17.01
C ARG A 181 -9.09 18.22 18.50
N LEU A 182 -8.66 19.41 18.88
CA LEU A 182 -8.69 19.86 20.28
C LEU A 182 -10.10 20.19 20.73
N ASP A 183 -10.86 20.93 19.89
CA ASP A 183 -12.26 21.30 20.12
C ASP A 183 -13.02 21.35 18.80
N SER A 184 -13.89 20.37 18.57
CA SER A 184 -14.73 20.28 17.38
C SER A 184 -15.79 21.37 17.28
N ALA A 185 -16.15 22.04 18.40
CA ALA A 185 -17.10 23.15 18.40
C ALA A 185 -16.60 24.38 17.62
N GLN A 186 -15.26 24.50 17.44
CA GLN A 186 -14.64 25.57 16.66
C GLN A 186 -14.75 25.41 15.14
N GLN A 187 -15.39 24.33 14.64
CA GLN A 187 -15.45 24.03 13.21
C GLN A 187 -15.93 25.21 12.36
N SER A 188 -17.02 25.86 12.76
CA SER A 188 -17.60 26.99 12.01
C SER A 188 -16.66 28.20 11.94
N ALA A 189 -15.97 28.49 13.04
CA ALA A 189 -15.00 29.59 13.12
C ALA A 189 -13.76 29.27 12.26
N LEU A 190 -13.25 28.02 12.32
CA LEU A 190 -12.11 27.58 11.53
C LEU A 190 -12.45 27.54 10.02
N LEU A 191 -13.69 27.19 9.65
CA LEU A 191 -14.15 27.23 8.26
C LEU A 191 -14.18 28.67 7.73
N ALA A 192 -14.64 29.64 8.53
CA ALA A 192 -14.62 31.05 8.17
C ALA A 192 -13.19 31.60 7.97
N ILE A 193 -12.18 31.02 8.65
CA ILE A 193 -10.76 31.36 8.46
C ILE A 193 -10.19 30.66 7.22
N LEU A 194 -10.55 29.39 6.98
CA LEU A 194 -10.02 28.59 5.87
C LEU A 194 -10.50 29.12 4.51
N THR A 195 -11.77 29.56 4.41
CA THR A 195 -12.35 30.01 3.14
C THR A 195 -11.53 31.13 2.46
N PRO A 196 -11.15 32.23 3.12
CA PRO A 196 -10.28 33.22 2.50
C PRO A 196 -8.86 32.72 2.23
N MET A 197 -8.33 31.76 3.03
CA MET A 197 -7.02 31.16 2.77
C MET A 197 -6.98 30.36 1.48
N LEU A 198 -8.11 29.78 1.03
CA LEU A 198 -8.19 29.11 -0.26
C LEU A 198 -7.80 30.04 -1.42
N ALA A 199 -7.89 31.35 -1.27
CA ALA A 199 -7.46 32.36 -2.24
C ALA A 199 -5.93 32.59 -2.26
N ASP A 200 -5.15 31.96 -1.39
CA ASP A 200 -3.69 32.15 -1.33
C ASP A 200 -3.00 31.78 -2.66
N ARG A 201 -2.04 32.61 -3.07
CA ARG A 201 -1.27 32.43 -4.32
C ARG A 201 0.12 31.84 -4.09
N SER A 202 0.54 31.67 -2.83
CA SER A 202 1.88 31.18 -2.50
C SER A 202 1.96 29.66 -2.58
N PRO A 203 2.83 29.08 -3.44
CA PRO A 203 3.03 27.64 -3.51
C PRO A 203 3.39 27.01 -2.16
N LEU A 204 4.10 27.76 -1.31
CA LEU A 204 4.51 27.29 0.02
C LEU A 204 3.34 27.02 0.98
N ALA A 205 2.23 27.75 0.86
CA ALA A 205 1.10 27.62 1.77
C ALA A 205 0.00 26.69 1.23
N VAL A 206 -0.18 26.65 -0.08
CA VAL A 206 -1.32 25.98 -0.75
C VAL A 206 -1.46 24.50 -0.40
N GLY A 207 -0.36 23.73 -0.38
CA GLY A 207 -0.40 22.31 -0.02
C GLY A 207 -0.91 22.09 1.42
N CYS A 208 -0.50 22.98 2.35
CA CYS A 208 -0.94 22.91 3.75
C CYS A 208 -2.41 23.36 3.91
N ILE A 209 -2.87 24.33 3.10
CA ILE A 209 -4.28 24.74 3.05
C ILE A 209 -5.15 23.60 2.55
N ALA A 210 -4.72 22.86 1.51
CA ALA A 210 -5.39 21.66 1.04
C ALA A 210 -5.46 20.57 2.13
N THR A 211 -4.40 20.40 2.90
CA THR A 211 -4.38 19.48 4.06
C THR A 211 -5.40 19.90 5.13
N ALA A 212 -5.47 21.21 5.43
CA ALA A 212 -6.46 21.74 6.36
C ALA A 212 -7.89 21.55 5.87
N PHE A 213 -8.13 21.76 4.56
CA PHE A 213 -9.42 21.54 3.92
C PHE A 213 -9.87 20.07 4.05
N ASN A 214 -8.98 19.13 3.71
CA ASN A 214 -9.27 17.70 3.82
C ASN A 214 -9.59 17.25 5.25
N ALA A 215 -9.02 17.91 6.25
CA ALA A 215 -9.25 17.57 7.66
C ALA A 215 -10.52 18.22 8.23
N LEU A 216 -10.86 19.43 7.79
CA LEU A 216 -11.96 20.22 8.37
C LEU A 216 -13.30 19.99 7.64
N CYS A 217 -13.29 19.98 6.31
CA CYS A 217 -14.50 19.98 5.49
C CYS A 217 -14.32 19.19 4.18
N PRO A 218 -13.99 17.89 4.22
CA PRO A 218 -13.67 17.09 3.03
C PRO A 218 -14.84 17.00 2.02
N GLU A 219 -16.09 17.16 2.50
CA GLU A 219 -17.30 17.04 1.68
C GLU A 219 -17.72 18.36 1.01
N ARG A 220 -17.20 19.50 1.46
CA ARG A 220 -17.57 20.84 0.99
C ARG A 220 -16.75 21.26 -0.24
N LEU A 221 -16.78 20.43 -1.30
CA LEU A 221 -16.05 20.69 -2.55
C LEU A 221 -16.58 21.93 -3.31
N ASP A 222 -17.78 22.39 -3.01
CA ASP A 222 -18.37 23.64 -3.50
C ASP A 222 -17.46 24.86 -3.28
N LEU A 223 -16.78 24.91 -2.13
CA LEU A 223 -15.86 26.01 -1.80
C LEU A 223 -14.64 26.10 -2.74
N LEU A 224 -14.36 25.05 -3.49
CA LEU A 224 -13.22 25.02 -4.40
C LEU A 224 -13.54 25.56 -5.80
N HIS A 225 -14.82 25.74 -6.17
CA HIS A 225 -15.20 26.19 -7.51
C HIS A 225 -14.36 27.39 -7.99
N PRO A 226 -14.28 28.52 -7.27
CA PRO A 226 -13.54 29.70 -7.76
C PRO A 226 -12.02 29.51 -7.73
N HIS A 227 -11.52 28.44 -7.12
CA HIS A 227 -10.09 28.23 -6.89
C HIS A 227 -9.51 27.08 -7.71
N PHE A 228 -10.33 26.21 -8.32
CA PHE A 228 -9.91 25.00 -9.00
C PHE A 228 -8.82 25.24 -10.05
N ARG A 229 -9.06 26.10 -11.02
CA ARG A 229 -8.12 26.38 -12.12
C ARG A 229 -6.80 26.95 -11.64
N ARG A 230 -6.83 27.77 -10.56
CA ARG A 230 -5.61 28.31 -9.97
C ARG A 230 -4.82 27.24 -9.23
N LEU A 231 -5.48 26.42 -8.41
CA LEU A 231 -4.85 25.33 -7.67
C LEU A 231 -4.20 24.32 -8.62
N THR A 232 -4.87 24.03 -9.74
CA THR A 232 -4.34 23.14 -10.79
C THR A 232 -3.07 23.72 -11.43
N ARG A 233 -3.04 25.04 -11.74
CA ARG A 233 -1.85 25.68 -12.31
C ARG A 233 -0.66 25.73 -11.35
N LEU A 234 -0.93 25.84 -10.04
CA LEU A 234 0.12 25.87 -9.01
C LEU A 234 0.68 24.47 -8.68
N LEU A 235 0.07 23.42 -9.20
CA LEU A 235 0.40 22.03 -8.83
C LEU A 235 1.89 21.69 -9.04
N GLY A 236 2.51 22.21 -10.11
CA GLY A 236 3.94 22.01 -10.38
C GLY A 236 4.90 22.75 -9.44
N ASP A 237 4.46 23.88 -8.88
CA ASP A 237 5.29 24.78 -8.06
C ASP A 237 5.21 24.46 -6.56
N VAL A 238 4.27 23.61 -6.13
CA VAL A 238 4.05 23.26 -4.72
C VAL A 238 5.04 22.19 -4.29
N ASP A 239 5.37 22.14 -2.99
CA ASP A 239 6.21 21.12 -2.40
C ASP A 239 5.63 19.71 -2.61
N GLU A 240 6.48 18.68 -2.66
CA GLU A 240 6.11 17.29 -3.00
C GLU A 240 4.96 16.75 -2.14
N TRP A 241 4.96 17.04 -0.83
CA TRP A 241 3.87 16.66 0.08
C TRP A 241 2.56 17.37 -0.25
N GLY A 242 2.66 18.64 -0.61
CA GLY A 242 1.52 19.43 -1.07
C GLY A 242 0.98 18.93 -2.41
N GLN A 243 1.84 18.50 -3.34
CA GLN A 243 1.45 17.90 -4.62
C GLN A 243 0.57 16.66 -4.41
N ILE A 244 0.97 15.76 -3.50
CA ILE A 244 0.20 14.54 -3.20
C ILE A 244 -1.20 14.88 -2.69
N VAL A 245 -1.30 15.83 -1.74
CA VAL A 245 -2.59 16.23 -1.14
C VAL A 245 -3.46 16.97 -2.13
N LEU A 246 -2.86 17.85 -2.97
CA LEU A 246 -3.58 18.58 -4.02
C LEU A 246 -4.10 17.65 -5.11
N LEU A 247 -3.31 16.67 -5.55
CA LEU A 247 -3.73 15.66 -6.52
C LEU A 247 -4.95 14.88 -6.02
N ASP A 248 -4.94 14.45 -4.76
CA ASP A 248 -6.10 13.77 -4.15
C ASP A 248 -7.33 14.67 -4.11
N LEU A 249 -7.17 15.93 -3.67
CA LEU A 249 -8.25 16.90 -3.58
C LEU A 249 -8.83 17.26 -4.94
N LEU A 250 -7.96 17.54 -5.93
CA LEU A 250 -8.39 17.90 -7.29
C LEU A 250 -9.01 16.72 -8.03
N SER A 251 -8.53 15.50 -7.79
CA SER A 251 -9.13 14.27 -8.36
C SER A 251 -10.53 14.02 -7.80
N ARG A 252 -10.72 14.20 -6.48
CA ARG A 252 -12.04 14.10 -5.86
C ARG A 252 -12.98 15.17 -6.39
N TYR A 253 -12.47 16.41 -6.50
CA TYR A 253 -13.25 17.50 -7.09
C TYR A 253 -13.67 17.18 -8.54
N ALA A 254 -12.73 16.73 -9.37
CA ALA A 254 -13.01 16.37 -10.76
C ALA A 254 -14.09 15.28 -10.86
N ARG A 255 -13.97 14.22 -10.08
CA ARG A 255 -14.93 13.09 -10.05
C ARG A 255 -16.32 13.48 -9.54
N THR A 256 -16.43 14.55 -8.75
CA THR A 256 -17.71 14.97 -8.16
C THR A 256 -18.38 16.10 -8.95
N MET A 257 -17.58 16.99 -9.58
CA MET A 257 -18.08 18.25 -10.13
C MET A 257 -17.94 18.37 -11.65
N LEU A 258 -17.09 17.53 -12.28
CA LEU A 258 -16.94 17.55 -13.74
C LEU A 258 -17.76 16.42 -14.37
N SER A 259 -18.12 16.59 -15.65
CA SER A 259 -18.80 15.55 -16.43
C SER A 259 -17.87 14.37 -16.71
N ARG A 260 -18.44 13.16 -16.75
CA ARG A 260 -17.71 11.94 -17.13
C ARG A 260 -17.08 12.12 -18.52
N PRO A 261 -15.78 11.84 -18.69
CA PRO A 261 -15.15 11.85 -20.00
C PRO A 261 -15.73 10.71 -20.87
N SER A 262 -15.98 10.99 -22.14
CA SER A 262 -16.45 9.99 -23.09
C SER A 262 -15.35 8.98 -23.42
N GLU A 263 -15.76 7.77 -23.79
CA GLU A 263 -14.86 6.71 -24.24
C GLU A 263 -14.35 6.95 -25.67
N ASP A 264 -14.99 7.87 -26.39
CA ASP A 264 -14.64 8.21 -27.76
C ASP A 264 -13.38 9.09 -27.80
N ASN A 265 -12.36 8.65 -28.51
CA ASN A 265 -11.10 9.39 -28.71
C ASN A 265 -11.26 10.76 -29.39
N PHE A 266 -12.40 11.03 -30.01
CA PHE A 266 -12.66 12.25 -30.79
C PHE A 266 -13.63 13.23 -30.10
N ALA A 267 -14.18 12.84 -28.94
CA ALA A 267 -15.06 13.76 -28.23
C ALA A 267 -14.22 14.86 -27.54
N PRO A 268 -14.71 16.12 -27.57
CA PRO A 268 -13.99 17.20 -26.90
C PRO A 268 -14.02 16.97 -25.40
N LEU A 269 -12.82 16.93 -24.81
CA LEU A 269 -12.64 16.82 -23.36
C LEU A 269 -13.00 18.16 -22.71
N ASP A 270 -13.61 18.12 -21.52
CA ASP A 270 -13.84 19.32 -20.71
C ASP A 270 -12.51 20.08 -20.51
N SER A 271 -12.54 21.41 -20.73
CA SER A 271 -11.35 22.26 -20.64
C SER A 271 -10.70 22.23 -19.26
N ASP A 272 -11.46 22.08 -18.20
CA ASP A 272 -10.98 22.02 -16.82
C ASP A 272 -10.36 20.66 -16.52
N LEU A 273 -10.91 19.59 -17.09
CA LEU A 273 -10.34 18.25 -17.01
C LEU A 273 -9.01 18.19 -17.78
N GLN A 274 -8.98 18.75 -18.99
CA GLN A 274 -7.77 18.84 -19.80
C GLN A 274 -6.67 19.63 -19.08
N LEU A 275 -7.02 20.73 -18.42
CA LEU A 275 -6.10 21.51 -17.60
C LEU A 275 -5.48 20.68 -16.48
N LEU A 276 -6.29 19.88 -15.77
CA LEU A 276 -5.82 19.02 -14.69
C LEU A 276 -4.86 17.94 -15.20
N LEU A 277 -5.22 17.25 -16.30
CA LEU A 277 -4.38 16.22 -16.90
C LEU A 277 -3.04 16.80 -17.38
N THR A 278 -3.07 17.96 -18.05
CA THR A 278 -1.85 18.63 -18.52
C THR A 278 -0.94 19.07 -17.37
N ALA A 279 -1.52 19.53 -16.26
CA ALA A 279 -0.76 19.90 -15.07
C ALA A 279 -0.19 18.69 -14.31
N THR A 280 -0.79 17.51 -14.44
CA THR A 280 -0.35 16.27 -13.79
C THR A 280 0.78 15.59 -14.55
N GLU A 281 0.82 15.67 -15.88
CA GLU A 281 1.83 14.98 -16.71
C GLU A 281 3.30 15.26 -16.32
N PRO A 282 3.74 16.50 -16.01
CA PRO A 282 5.12 16.76 -15.60
C PRO A 282 5.51 16.02 -14.30
N LEU A 283 4.54 15.73 -13.41
CA LEU A 283 4.78 15.07 -12.14
C LEU A 283 5.20 13.60 -12.29
N PHE A 284 4.95 12.98 -13.44
CA PHE A 284 5.47 11.65 -13.76
C PHE A 284 7.00 11.58 -13.77
N THR A 285 7.69 12.71 -13.97
CA THR A 285 9.15 12.78 -13.96
C THR A 285 9.74 13.05 -12.58
N SER A 286 8.90 13.25 -11.55
CA SER A 286 9.35 13.53 -10.19
C SER A 286 10.31 12.44 -9.67
N ARG A 287 11.26 12.86 -8.82
CA ARG A 287 12.17 11.94 -8.11
C ARG A 287 11.48 11.24 -6.94
N ASN A 288 10.43 11.85 -6.39
CA ASN A 288 9.68 11.29 -5.28
C ASN A 288 8.66 10.26 -5.79
N ALA A 289 8.83 9.00 -5.41
CA ALA A 289 7.95 7.91 -5.80
C ALA A 289 6.49 8.16 -5.39
N SER A 290 6.25 8.77 -4.22
CA SER A 290 4.89 9.06 -3.73
C SER A 290 4.15 10.08 -4.60
N VAL A 291 4.87 11.05 -5.18
CA VAL A 291 4.28 12.01 -6.14
C VAL A 291 3.90 11.30 -7.44
N VAL A 292 4.79 10.42 -7.95
CA VAL A 292 4.50 9.63 -9.17
C VAL A 292 3.29 8.72 -8.96
N LEU A 293 3.19 8.05 -7.82
CA LEU A 293 2.05 7.20 -7.47
C LEU A 293 0.75 8.01 -7.36
N ALA A 294 0.79 9.18 -6.70
CA ALA A 294 -0.36 10.07 -6.60
C ALA A 294 -0.80 10.63 -7.96
N ALA A 295 0.17 11.00 -8.82
CA ALA A 295 -0.08 11.44 -10.19
C ALA A 295 -0.68 10.31 -11.05
N THR A 296 -0.16 9.10 -10.93
CA THR A 296 -0.70 7.90 -11.58
C THR A 296 -2.14 7.65 -11.16
N ARG A 297 -2.42 7.68 -9.85
CA ARG A 297 -3.77 7.51 -9.31
C ARG A 297 -4.74 8.56 -9.87
N ALA A 298 -4.35 9.84 -9.81
CA ALA A 298 -5.15 10.94 -10.32
C ALA A 298 -5.44 10.75 -11.82
N PHE A 299 -4.41 10.44 -12.58
CA PHE A 299 -4.51 10.28 -14.04
C PHE A 299 -5.36 9.07 -14.42
N TYR A 300 -5.15 7.91 -13.80
CA TYR A 300 -5.86 6.67 -14.09
C TYR A 300 -7.37 6.79 -13.86
N TYR A 301 -7.77 7.43 -12.75
CA TYR A 301 -9.20 7.56 -12.41
C TYR A 301 -9.92 8.75 -13.04
N VAL A 302 -9.17 9.75 -13.53
CA VAL A 302 -9.77 11.02 -14.05
C VAL A 302 -9.65 11.13 -15.57
N ALA A 303 -8.63 10.52 -16.19
CA ALA A 303 -8.46 10.57 -17.64
C ALA A 303 -9.53 9.74 -18.37
N PRO A 304 -9.80 10.05 -19.66
CA PRO A 304 -10.61 9.19 -20.50
C PRO A 304 -10.05 7.76 -20.52
N PRO A 305 -10.88 6.72 -20.50
CA PRO A 305 -10.44 5.32 -20.49
C PRO A 305 -9.94 4.86 -21.87
N THR A 306 -9.07 5.64 -22.50
CA THR A 306 -8.45 5.33 -23.79
C THR A 306 -7.03 4.83 -23.59
N THR A 307 -6.59 3.89 -24.42
CA THR A 307 -5.25 3.32 -24.34
C THR A 307 -4.14 4.38 -24.43
N THR A 308 -4.38 5.45 -25.21
CA THR A 308 -3.43 6.57 -25.35
C THR A 308 -3.21 7.36 -24.07
N HIS A 309 -4.24 7.52 -23.23
CA HIS A 309 -4.11 8.19 -21.93
C HIS A 309 -3.64 7.21 -20.86
N LEU A 310 -4.21 6.01 -20.80
CA LEU A 310 -3.86 5.03 -19.78
C LEU A 310 -2.43 4.47 -19.92
N SER A 311 -1.82 4.57 -21.11
CA SER A 311 -0.41 4.17 -21.30
C SER A 311 0.61 5.15 -20.69
N LYS A 312 0.27 6.44 -20.51
CA LYS A 312 1.20 7.47 -20.03
C LYS A 312 1.80 7.19 -18.65
N PRO A 313 1.03 6.73 -17.63
CA PRO A 313 1.58 6.42 -16.32
C PRO A 313 2.38 5.11 -16.24
N ILE A 314 2.28 4.22 -17.24
CA ILE A 314 2.94 2.89 -17.19
C ILE A 314 4.46 3.02 -17.15
N PHE A 315 5.06 3.80 -18.04
CA PHE A 315 6.53 3.96 -18.07
C PHE A 315 7.10 4.58 -16.78
N PRO A 316 6.53 5.65 -16.21
CA PRO A 316 6.90 6.16 -14.89
C PRO A 316 6.85 5.12 -13.77
N LEU A 317 5.79 4.28 -13.73
CA LEU A 317 5.71 3.20 -12.76
C LEU A 317 6.81 2.15 -12.95
N LEU A 318 7.06 1.73 -14.20
CA LEU A 318 8.13 0.78 -14.52
C LEU A 318 9.53 1.27 -14.13
N ARG A 319 9.75 2.60 -14.16
CA ARG A 319 11.00 3.22 -13.67
C ARG A 319 11.16 3.01 -12.16
N LEU A 320 10.07 3.10 -11.40
CA LEU A 320 10.08 2.95 -9.93
C LEU A 320 10.34 1.52 -9.46
N LEU A 321 10.14 0.50 -10.31
CA LEU A 321 10.41 -0.91 -9.97
C LEU A 321 11.87 -1.18 -9.54
N HIS A 322 12.79 -0.26 -9.83
CA HIS A 322 14.22 -0.44 -9.58
C HIS A 322 14.77 0.50 -8.50
N THR A 323 13.92 1.19 -7.74
CA THR A 323 14.35 2.18 -6.74
C THR A 323 14.66 1.54 -5.40
N SER A 324 13.66 1.05 -4.69
CA SER A 324 13.82 0.31 -3.43
C SER A 324 12.85 -0.88 -3.40
N PRO A 325 13.15 -1.94 -2.63
CA PRO A 325 12.29 -3.12 -2.58
C PRO A 325 10.89 -2.83 -2.06
N GLU A 326 10.72 -1.88 -1.13
CA GLU A 326 9.42 -1.47 -0.59
C GLU A 326 8.58 -0.73 -1.64
N ILE A 327 9.19 0.21 -2.36
CA ILE A 327 8.53 0.93 -3.46
C ILE A 327 8.18 -0.03 -4.58
N SER A 328 9.10 -0.95 -4.92
CA SER A 328 8.88 -1.98 -5.92
C SER A 328 7.65 -2.86 -5.60
N ALA A 329 7.46 -3.22 -4.33
CA ALA A 329 6.30 -4.00 -3.89
C ALA A 329 4.98 -3.25 -4.11
N VAL A 330 4.92 -1.96 -3.76
CA VAL A 330 3.73 -1.12 -3.97
C VAL A 330 3.44 -0.96 -5.46
N VAL A 331 4.47 -0.63 -6.24
CA VAL A 331 4.34 -0.41 -7.69
C VAL A 331 3.92 -1.69 -8.42
N CYS A 332 4.46 -2.86 -8.02
CA CYS A 332 4.02 -4.14 -8.58
C CYS A 332 2.55 -4.43 -8.29
N ALA A 333 2.08 -4.12 -7.07
CA ALA A 333 0.67 -4.27 -6.72
C ALA A 333 -0.24 -3.34 -7.54
N ASP A 334 0.19 -2.09 -7.75
CA ASP A 334 -0.51 -1.12 -8.61
C ASP A 334 -0.55 -1.57 -10.08
N LEU A 335 0.59 -2.04 -10.62
CA LEU A 335 0.66 -2.59 -11.97
C LEU A 335 -0.19 -3.85 -12.11
N GLY A 336 -0.26 -4.70 -11.07
CA GLY A 336 -1.15 -5.85 -11.02
C GLY A 336 -2.62 -5.45 -11.14
N LEU A 337 -3.04 -4.38 -10.44
CA LEU A 337 -4.40 -3.84 -10.53
C LEU A 337 -4.70 -3.32 -11.95
N ILE A 338 -3.79 -2.54 -12.53
CA ILE A 338 -3.92 -2.03 -13.90
C ILE A 338 -3.96 -3.18 -14.91
N THR A 339 -3.10 -4.20 -14.76
CA THR A 339 -3.04 -5.36 -15.67
C THR A 339 -4.33 -6.19 -15.63
N ARG A 340 -5.03 -6.21 -14.50
CA ARG A 340 -6.31 -6.90 -14.39
C ARG A 340 -7.39 -6.30 -15.31
N GLU A 341 -7.43 -4.96 -15.39
CA GLU A 341 -8.42 -4.24 -16.19
C GLU A 341 -7.95 -4.03 -17.64
N HIS A 342 -6.66 -3.75 -17.82
CA HIS A 342 -6.03 -3.37 -19.10
C HIS A 342 -4.70 -4.09 -19.32
N PRO A 343 -4.70 -5.42 -19.54
CA PRO A 343 -3.46 -6.19 -19.74
C PRO A 343 -2.65 -5.74 -20.96
N GLU A 344 -3.33 -5.21 -21.99
CA GLU A 344 -2.71 -4.74 -23.25
C GLU A 344 -1.69 -3.61 -23.01
N LEU A 345 -1.84 -2.82 -21.95
CA LEU A 345 -0.91 -1.72 -21.63
C LEU A 345 0.46 -2.21 -21.17
N VAL A 346 0.51 -3.42 -20.63
CA VAL A 346 1.71 -3.97 -19.97
C VAL A 346 2.48 -4.93 -20.88
N VAL A 347 1.79 -5.49 -21.89
CA VAL A 347 2.40 -6.42 -22.89
C VAL A 347 3.72 -5.91 -23.48
N PRO A 348 3.86 -4.64 -23.95
CA PRO A 348 5.12 -4.16 -24.54
C PRO A 348 6.30 -4.17 -23.56
N HIS A 349 6.03 -4.28 -22.29
CA HIS A 349 7.03 -4.19 -21.22
C HIS A 349 7.27 -5.50 -20.48
N LEU A 350 6.88 -6.65 -21.07
CA LEU A 350 6.95 -7.99 -20.49
C LEU A 350 8.27 -8.28 -19.75
N HIS A 351 9.42 -7.96 -20.37
CA HIS A 351 10.74 -8.25 -19.82
C HIS A 351 11.05 -7.50 -18.50
N ARG A 352 10.33 -6.41 -18.19
CA ARG A 352 10.48 -5.67 -16.93
C ARG A 352 9.92 -6.42 -15.72
N PHE A 353 9.05 -7.39 -15.98
CA PHE A 353 8.41 -8.21 -14.95
C PHE A 353 9.12 -9.53 -14.69
N PHE A 354 10.23 -9.81 -15.37
CA PHE A 354 11.04 -10.98 -15.02
C PHE A 354 11.58 -10.86 -13.61
N ILE A 355 11.54 -11.97 -12.87
CA ILE A 355 11.97 -12.02 -11.48
C ILE A 355 13.49 -11.90 -11.41
N ARG A 356 13.97 -11.03 -10.51
CA ARG A 356 15.39 -10.84 -10.22
C ARG A 356 15.73 -11.47 -8.88
N SER A 357 17.04 -11.71 -8.68
CA SER A 357 17.56 -12.28 -7.42
C SER A 357 17.37 -11.39 -6.20
N ASP A 358 17.22 -10.08 -6.39
CA ASP A 358 17.03 -9.05 -5.37
C ASP A 358 15.56 -8.72 -5.08
N ASP A 359 14.63 -9.32 -5.82
CA ASP A 359 13.20 -9.12 -5.59
C ASP A 359 12.75 -9.75 -4.27
N LEU A 360 11.90 -9.03 -3.53
CA LEU A 360 11.20 -9.60 -2.38
C LEU A 360 10.24 -10.71 -2.82
N PRO A 361 10.02 -11.76 -2.03
CA PRO A 361 9.09 -12.84 -2.40
C PRO A 361 7.68 -12.34 -2.74
N THR A 362 7.19 -11.31 -2.07
CA THR A 362 5.90 -10.68 -2.36
C THR A 362 5.88 -10.03 -3.74
N THR A 363 6.93 -9.29 -4.07
CA THR A 363 7.10 -8.65 -5.40
C THR A 363 7.22 -9.70 -6.49
N ALA A 364 7.98 -10.77 -6.26
CA ALA A 364 8.13 -11.87 -7.21
C ALA A 364 6.78 -12.56 -7.50
N LEU A 365 5.95 -12.77 -6.48
CA LEU A 365 4.61 -13.35 -6.64
C LEU A 365 3.68 -12.44 -7.45
N GLU A 366 3.70 -11.12 -7.20
CA GLU A 366 2.91 -10.18 -8.01
C GLU A 366 3.39 -10.11 -9.45
N LYS A 367 4.70 -10.12 -9.71
CA LYS A 367 5.26 -10.22 -11.06
C LYS A 367 4.77 -11.49 -11.77
N LEU A 368 4.74 -12.64 -11.09
CA LEU A 368 4.20 -13.90 -11.66
C LEU A 368 2.71 -13.81 -12.01
N ARG A 369 1.91 -13.10 -11.19
CA ARG A 369 0.51 -12.87 -11.50
C ARG A 369 0.35 -12.01 -12.75
N ILE A 370 1.11 -10.91 -12.85
CA ILE A 370 1.14 -10.03 -14.01
C ILE A 370 1.56 -10.82 -15.28
N LEU A 371 2.66 -11.58 -15.21
CA LEU A 371 3.12 -12.41 -16.32
C LEU A 371 2.06 -13.42 -16.76
N SER A 372 1.34 -14.02 -15.80
CA SER A 372 0.25 -14.95 -16.10
C SER A 372 -0.95 -14.28 -16.77
N ALA A 373 -1.26 -13.02 -16.39
CA ALA A 373 -2.34 -12.25 -17.02
C ALA A 373 -1.99 -11.79 -18.43
N ILE A 374 -0.72 -11.46 -18.68
CA ILE A 374 -0.25 -11.06 -20.02
C ILE A 374 -0.45 -12.19 -21.06
N VAL A 375 -0.27 -13.46 -20.67
CA VAL A 375 -0.46 -14.59 -21.58
C VAL A 375 -1.90 -14.67 -22.10
N ASP A 376 -2.87 -14.32 -21.26
CA ASP A 376 -4.29 -14.37 -21.66
C ASP A 376 -4.59 -13.37 -22.80
N SER A 377 -3.85 -12.26 -22.86
CA SER A 377 -4.00 -11.20 -23.87
C SER A 377 -3.05 -11.30 -25.05
N ALA A 378 -1.87 -11.85 -24.84
CA ALA A 378 -0.80 -11.96 -25.83
C ALA A 378 -0.18 -13.37 -25.82
N PRO A 379 -0.87 -14.37 -26.39
CA PRO A 379 -0.43 -15.77 -26.40
C PRO A 379 0.90 -16.00 -27.12
N GLU A 380 1.32 -15.11 -28.01
CA GLU A 380 2.58 -15.16 -28.74
C GLU A 380 3.81 -15.17 -27.84
N HIS A 381 3.71 -14.58 -26.63
CA HIS A 381 4.80 -14.57 -25.66
C HIS A 381 4.88 -15.83 -24.78
N ALA A 382 3.92 -16.74 -24.92
CA ALA A 382 3.86 -17.97 -24.10
C ALA A 382 5.16 -18.81 -24.14
N PRO A 383 5.82 -19.05 -25.28
CA PRO A 383 7.06 -19.85 -25.31
C PRO A 383 8.19 -19.22 -24.48
N THR A 384 8.37 -17.90 -24.58
CA THR A 384 9.37 -17.16 -23.79
C THR A 384 9.07 -17.26 -22.30
N LEU A 385 7.79 -17.10 -21.92
CA LEU A 385 7.37 -17.20 -20.53
C LEU A 385 7.52 -18.60 -19.96
N ILE A 386 7.27 -19.65 -20.73
CA ILE A 386 7.48 -21.03 -20.28
C ILE A 386 8.96 -21.25 -19.94
N HIS A 387 9.88 -20.71 -20.73
CA HIS A 387 11.30 -20.82 -20.47
C HIS A 387 11.70 -20.11 -19.17
N GLU A 388 11.20 -18.89 -18.95
CA GLU A 388 11.43 -18.13 -17.72
C GLU A 388 10.81 -18.82 -16.50
N LEU A 389 9.57 -19.29 -16.60
CA LEU A 389 8.89 -19.99 -15.52
C LEU A 389 9.64 -21.29 -15.11
N GLU A 390 10.26 -21.99 -16.09
CA GLU A 390 11.11 -23.14 -15.79
C GLU A 390 12.33 -22.76 -14.94
N GLN A 391 12.92 -21.58 -15.15
CA GLN A 391 14.02 -21.09 -14.30
C GLN A 391 13.54 -20.81 -12.86
N TYR A 392 12.35 -20.21 -12.72
CA TYR A 392 11.79 -19.87 -11.41
C TYR A 392 11.41 -21.08 -10.56
N THR A 393 11.18 -22.25 -11.18
CA THR A 393 10.96 -23.51 -10.44
C THR A 393 12.20 -23.98 -9.65
N ARG A 394 13.38 -23.39 -9.90
CA ARG A 394 14.62 -23.67 -9.16
C ARG A 394 14.83 -22.69 -7.98
N SER A 395 13.88 -21.81 -7.73
CA SER A 395 13.94 -20.86 -6.61
C SER A 395 13.95 -21.60 -5.25
N PRO A 396 14.64 -21.07 -4.24
CA PRO A 396 14.59 -21.62 -2.89
C PRO A 396 13.25 -21.35 -2.19
N ASP A 397 12.45 -20.40 -2.65
CA ASP A 397 11.13 -20.09 -2.07
C ASP A 397 10.04 -20.99 -2.66
N GLU A 398 9.43 -21.82 -1.81
CA GLU A 398 8.34 -22.74 -2.17
C GLU A 398 7.14 -22.03 -2.78
N ARG A 399 6.84 -20.79 -2.37
CA ARG A 399 5.71 -20.01 -2.89
C ARG A 399 5.94 -19.62 -4.34
N ILE A 400 7.17 -19.20 -4.68
CA ILE A 400 7.55 -18.86 -6.05
C ILE A 400 7.48 -20.11 -6.93
N VAL A 401 8.01 -21.24 -6.46
CA VAL A 401 7.94 -22.52 -7.18
C VAL A 401 6.49 -22.92 -7.46
N SER A 402 5.65 -22.93 -6.42
CA SER A 402 4.22 -23.29 -6.56
C SER A 402 3.45 -22.33 -7.47
N ALA A 403 3.77 -21.03 -7.44
CA ALA A 403 3.15 -20.03 -8.30
C ALA A 403 3.61 -20.20 -9.76
N SER A 404 4.90 -20.48 -9.99
CA SER A 404 5.46 -20.72 -11.34
C SER A 404 4.85 -21.96 -12.00
N VAL A 405 4.72 -23.05 -11.24
CA VAL A 405 4.08 -24.28 -11.74
C VAL A 405 2.60 -24.05 -12.07
N ARG A 406 1.87 -23.28 -11.23
CA ARG A 406 0.48 -22.88 -11.53
C ARG A 406 0.39 -22.03 -12.79
N ALA A 407 1.34 -21.12 -12.98
CA ALA A 407 1.41 -20.30 -14.20
C ALA A 407 1.63 -21.17 -15.45
N VAL A 408 2.52 -22.18 -15.39
CA VAL A 408 2.70 -23.15 -16.49
C VAL A 408 1.39 -23.91 -16.77
N GLY A 409 0.67 -24.32 -15.71
CA GLY A 409 -0.64 -24.98 -15.84
C GLY A 409 -1.68 -24.09 -16.49
N ARG A 410 -1.70 -22.77 -16.15
CA ARG A 410 -2.59 -21.79 -16.76
C ARG A 410 -2.26 -21.57 -18.25
N ILE A 411 -0.98 -21.39 -18.59
CA ILE A 411 -0.56 -21.30 -20.01
C ILE A 411 -1.02 -22.51 -20.80
N ALA A 412 -0.88 -23.70 -20.23
CA ALA A 412 -1.35 -24.95 -20.88
C ALA A 412 -2.88 -24.98 -21.08
N SER A 413 -3.65 -24.28 -20.24
CA SER A 413 -5.10 -24.19 -20.36
C SER A 413 -5.54 -23.09 -21.33
N THR A 414 -4.83 -21.95 -21.40
CA THR A 414 -5.22 -20.80 -22.22
C THR A 414 -4.68 -20.90 -23.65
N VAL A 415 -3.44 -21.37 -23.84
CA VAL A 415 -2.77 -21.42 -25.15
C VAL A 415 -2.66 -22.87 -25.68
N PRO A 416 -3.53 -23.28 -26.64
CA PRO A 416 -3.56 -24.65 -27.14
C PRO A 416 -2.25 -25.10 -27.80
N GLU A 417 -1.52 -24.19 -28.45
CA GLU A 417 -0.26 -24.47 -29.14
C GLU A 417 0.84 -24.91 -28.18
N CYS A 418 0.87 -24.35 -26.98
CA CYS A 418 1.89 -24.64 -25.96
C CYS A 418 1.48 -25.78 -25.00
N THR A 419 0.24 -26.29 -25.09
CA THR A 419 -0.28 -27.28 -24.14
C THR A 419 0.62 -28.53 -24.05
N MET A 420 1.06 -29.09 -25.16
CA MET A 420 1.92 -30.30 -25.18
C MET A 420 3.30 -30.04 -24.55
N GLN A 421 3.89 -28.87 -24.79
CA GLN A 421 5.15 -28.47 -24.21
C GLN A 421 5.02 -28.31 -22.67
N CYS A 422 3.97 -27.63 -22.21
CA CYS A 422 3.69 -27.49 -20.79
C CYS A 422 3.45 -28.83 -20.10
N VAL A 423 2.66 -29.73 -20.72
CA VAL A 423 2.42 -31.08 -20.20
C VAL A 423 3.71 -31.87 -20.08
N ALA A 424 4.59 -31.83 -21.10
CA ALA A 424 5.88 -32.49 -21.05
C ALA A 424 6.76 -31.93 -19.91
N LEU A 425 6.76 -30.61 -19.72
CA LEU A 425 7.47 -29.92 -18.64
C LEU A 425 6.93 -30.33 -17.25
N LEU A 426 5.60 -30.31 -17.07
CA LEU A 426 4.97 -30.72 -15.81
C LEU A 426 5.23 -32.20 -15.49
N LEU A 427 5.23 -33.07 -16.46
CA LEU A 427 5.60 -34.51 -16.30
C LEU A 427 7.07 -34.68 -15.91
N ARG A 428 7.96 -33.82 -16.41
CA ARG A 428 9.37 -33.79 -15.98
C ARG A 428 9.49 -33.35 -14.51
N PHE A 429 8.74 -32.35 -14.06
CA PHE A 429 8.73 -31.90 -12.67
C PHE A 429 8.30 -33.00 -11.68
N ILE A 430 7.47 -33.95 -12.08
CA ILE A 430 7.08 -35.09 -11.23
C ILE A 430 8.27 -36.05 -11.01
N GLN A 431 9.29 -36.01 -11.86
CA GLN A 431 10.49 -36.83 -11.71
C GLN A 431 11.52 -36.23 -10.76
N ASP A 432 11.33 -34.98 -10.35
CA ASP A 432 12.21 -34.30 -9.43
C ASP A 432 12.08 -34.87 -8.00
N ALA A 433 13.06 -34.55 -7.15
CA ALA A 433 13.04 -34.92 -5.74
C ALA A 433 12.35 -33.87 -4.85
N TYR A 434 12.06 -32.67 -5.38
CA TYR A 434 11.52 -31.55 -4.62
C TYR A 434 9.99 -31.63 -4.48
N ALA A 435 9.51 -31.92 -3.27
CA ALA A 435 8.10 -32.19 -3.00
C ALA A 435 7.13 -31.06 -3.41
N PRO A 436 7.39 -29.75 -3.18
CA PRO A 436 6.52 -28.66 -3.61
C PRO A 436 6.35 -28.59 -5.15
N LEU A 437 7.41 -28.92 -5.89
CA LEU A 437 7.39 -28.96 -7.34
C LEU A 437 6.48 -30.09 -7.86
N ILE A 438 6.62 -31.29 -7.28
CA ILE A 438 5.80 -32.45 -7.61
C ILE A 438 4.33 -32.18 -7.34
N SER A 439 4.04 -31.68 -6.13
CA SER A 439 2.69 -31.36 -5.68
C SER A 439 2.03 -30.32 -6.58
N GLY A 440 2.73 -29.22 -6.88
CA GLY A 440 2.27 -28.18 -7.80
C GLY A 440 2.00 -28.71 -9.21
N ALA A 441 2.91 -29.53 -9.75
CA ALA A 441 2.78 -30.11 -11.08
C ALA A 441 1.56 -31.07 -11.19
N ILE A 442 1.31 -31.89 -10.19
CA ILE A 442 0.17 -32.80 -10.17
C ILE A 442 -1.16 -32.01 -10.07
N LEU A 443 -1.20 -30.95 -9.27
CA LEU A 443 -2.38 -30.06 -9.17
C LEU A 443 -2.65 -29.33 -10.49
N ALA A 444 -1.61 -28.86 -11.19
CA ALA A 444 -1.73 -28.26 -12.51
C ALA A 444 -2.22 -29.26 -13.56
N LEU A 445 -1.65 -30.46 -13.57
CA LEU A 445 -2.10 -31.53 -14.47
C LEU A 445 -3.55 -31.96 -14.17
N LYS A 446 -3.99 -31.96 -12.91
CA LYS A 446 -5.38 -32.21 -12.55
C LYS A 446 -6.33 -31.26 -13.26
N THR A 447 -6.06 -29.95 -13.24
CA THR A 447 -6.91 -28.95 -13.92
C THR A 447 -6.93 -29.19 -15.43
N LEU A 448 -5.79 -29.52 -16.04
CA LEU A 448 -5.70 -29.86 -17.47
C LEU A 448 -6.47 -31.14 -17.85
N VAL A 449 -6.44 -32.17 -17.02
CA VAL A 449 -7.23 -33.36 -17.20
C VAL A 449 -8.73 -33.08 -17.07
N GLN A 450 -9.13 -32.28 -16.11
CA GLN A 450 -10.53 -31.85 -15.88
C GLN A 450 -11.08 -31.08 -17.10
N THR A 451 -10.27 -30.19 -17.68
CA THR A 451 -10.63 -29.46 -18.91
C THR A 451 -10.51 -30.30 -20.18
N GLN A 452 -10.25 -31.59 -20.05
CA GLN A 452 -10.12 -32.58 -21.15
C GLN A 452 -8.95 -32.33 -22.10
N LYS A 453 -8.01 -31.50 -21.79
CA LYS A 453 -6.86 -31.15 -22.65
C LYS A 453 -5.69 -32.13 -22.55
N ALA A 454 -5.66 -32.97 -21.50
CA ALA A 454 -4.53 -33.89 -21.24
C ALA A 454 -4.94 -35.24 -20.59
N LYS A 455 -5.97 -35.92 -21.13
CA LYS A 455 -6.48 -37.19 -20.55
C LYS A 455 -5.45 -38.32 -20.53
N ASP A 456 -4.56 -38.37 -21.50
CA ASP A 456 -3.53 -39.42 -21.65
C ASP A 456 -2.45 -39.37 -20.54
N VAL A 457 -2.48 -38.34 -19.71
CA VAL A 457 -1.57 -38.18 -18.58
C VAL A 457 -1.94 -39.06 -17.39
N VAL A 458 -3.24 -39.41 -17.23
CA VAL A 458 -3.73 -40.19 -16.08
C VAL A 458 -3.02 -41.54 -15.89
N PRO A 459 -2.83 -42.39 -16.92
CA PRO A 459 -2.06 -43.62 -16.77
C PRO A 459 -0.62 -43.39 -16.31
N ARG A 460 0.04 -42.37 -16.84
CA ARG A 460 1.43 -42.03 -16.48
C ARG A 460 1.54 -41.54 -15.02
N LEU A 461 0.52 -40.85 -14.51
CA LEU A 461 0.45 -40.43 -13.09
C LEU A 461 0.19 -41.65 -12.19
N ALA A 462 -0.67 -42.58 -12.63
CA ALA A 462 -0.97 -43.78 -11.88
C ALA A 462 0.28 -44.68 -11.71
N ASP A 463 1.08 -44.87 -12.78
CA ASP A 463 2.33 -45.65 -12.73
C ASP A 463 3.36 -45.04 -11.73
N ARG A 464 3.33 -43.72 -11.54
CA ARG A 464 4.25 -43.03 -10.62
C ARG A 464 3.74 -42.86 -9.19
N LEU A 465 2.53 -43.29 -8.89
CA LEU A 465 1.95 -43.17 -7.56
C LEU A 465 2.84 -43.69 -6.41
N PRO A 466 3.64 -44.81 -6.56
CA PRO A 466 4.55 -45.25 -5.51
C PRO A 466 5.65 -44.26 -5.16
N GLU A 467 6.09 -43.40 -6.09
CA GLU A 467 7.19 -42.46 -5.93
C GLU A 467 6.72 -41.14 -5.25
N ILE A 468 5.44 -40.81 -5.35
CA ILE A 468 4.86 -39.60 -4.83
C ILE A 468 4.70 -39.71 -3.30
N ARG A 469 5.38 -38.83 -2.55
CA ARG A 469 5.32 -38.82 -1.08
C ARG A 469 4.32 -37.80 -0.54
N ASP A 470 4.06 -36.70 -1.28
CA ASP A 470 3.14 -35.66 -0.83
C ASP A 470 1.71 -36.17 -0.74
N PRO A 471 1.02 -36.06 0.42
CA PRO A 471 -0.32 -36.60 0.62
C PRO A 471 -1.38 -35.98 -0.30
N ARG A 472 -1.28 -34.66 -0.58
CA ARG A 472 -2.23 -33.96 -1.46
C ARG A 472 -2.09 -34.44 -2.90
N ALA A 473 -0.86 -34.58 -3.36
CA ALA A 473 -0.54 -35.08 -4.68
C ALA A 473 -1.02 -36.52 -4.85
N ARG A 474 -0.77 -37.39 -3.87
CA ARG A 474 -1.26 -38.81 -3.88
C ARG A 474 -2.79 -38.85 -3.93
N ALA A 475 -3.47 -38.12 -3.07
CA ALA A 475 -4.94 -38.04 -3.06
C ALA A 475 -5.49 -37.56 -4.40
N CYS A 476 -4.81 -36.57 -5.02
CA CYS A 476 -5.18 -36.04 -6.32
C CYS A 476 -5.07 -37.10 -7.44
N VAL A 477 -3.99 -37.87 -7.48
CA VAL A 477 -3.80 -38.94 -8.48
C VAL A 477 -4.86 -40.05 -8.30
N VAL A 478 -5.10 -40.52 -7.07
CA VAL A 478 -6.14 -41.50 -6.75
C VAL A 478 -7.53 -40.97 -7.16
N TRP A 479 -7.82 -39.70 -6.92
CA TRP A 479 -9.06 -39.06 -7.34
C TRP A 479 -9.17 -38.98 -8.86
N LEU A 480 -8.11 -38.59 -9.60
CA LEU A 480 -8.09 -38.58 -11.06
C LEU A 480 -8.37 -39.98 -11.67
N VAL A 481 -7.73 -41.01 -11.13
CA VAL A 481 -7.99 -42.38 -11.51
C VAL A 481 -9.47 -42.75 -11.29
N SER A 482 -10.05 -42.35 -10.16
CA SER A 482 -11.47 -42.59 -9.84
C SER A 482 -12.44 -41.91 -10.80
N GLN A 483 -12.04 -40.78 -11.38
CA GLN A 483 -12.92 -39.97 -12.24
C GLN A 483 -12.79 -40.35 -13.73
N TYR A 484 -11.59 -40.67 -14.17
CA TYR A 484 -11.27 -40.80 -15.59
C TYR A 484 -10.86 -42.23 -16.04
N ASP A 485 -11.03 -43.22 -15.19
CA ASP A 485 -10.65 -44.61 -15.47
C ASP A 485 -11.29 -45.21 -16.73
N ALA A 486 -12.55 -44.86 -16.99
CA ALA A 486 -13.36 -45.41 -18.08
C ALA A 486 -13.32 -44.54 -19.36
N SER A 487 -12.84 -43.33 -19.31
CA SER A 487 -12.88 -42.38 -20.44
C SER A 487 -11.64 -42.41 -21.32
N VAL A 488 -10.55 -42.97 -20.81
CA VAL A 488 -9.30 -43.09 -21.52
C VAL A 488 -9.35 -44.44 -22.24
N GLY A 489 -9.44 -44.44 -23.55
CA GLY A 489 -9.47 -45.65 -24.41
C GLY A 489 -8.20 -46.51 -24.30
N SER A 490 -7.65 -46.63 -23.12
CA SER A 490 -6.50 -47.45 -22.77
C SER A 490 -6.91 -48.92 -22.73
N ALA A 491 -6.18 -49.73 -23.46
CA ALA A 491 -6.39 -51.18 -23.46
C ALA A 491 -6.10 -51.86 -22.10
N ARG A 492 -5.54 -51.11 -21.13
CA ARG A 492 -5.16 -51.60 -19.79
C ARG A 492 -5.97 -50.91 -18.72
N ASP A 493 -6.71 -51.70 -17.92
CA ASP A 493 -7.40 -51.24 -16.74
C ASP A 493 -6.40 -51.13 -15.57
N PHE A 494 -5.92 -49.95 -15.27
CA PHE A 494 -4.95 -49.65 -14.19
C PHE A 494 -5.62 -49.30 -12.84
N ALA A 495 -6.94 -49.07 -12.83
CA ALA A 495 -7.61 -48.62 -11.61
C ALA A 495 -7.65 -49.69 -10.49
N PRO A 496 -7.80 -51.00 -10.76
CA PRO A 496 -7.66 -52.04 -9.74
C PRO A 496 -6.26 -52.14 -9.15
N ASP A 497 -5.20 -51.88 -9.97
CA ASP A 497 -3.82 -51.93 -9.51
C ASP A 497 -3.54 -50.74 -8.58
N VAL A 498 -4.07 -49.54 -8.90
CA VAL A 498 -3.98 -48.34 -8.02
C VAL A 498 -4.71 -48.59 -6.69
N LEU A 499 -5.95 -49.16 -6.74
CA LEU A 499 -6.68 -49.50 -5.55
C LEU A 499 -5.91 -50.47 -4.66
N ARG A 500 -5.30 -51.52 -5.24
CA ARG A 500 -4.45 -52.50 -4.54
C ARG A 500 -3.24 -51.84 -3.88
N LEU A 501 -2.57 -50.94 -4.59
CA LEU A 501 -1.39 -50.24 -4.10
C LEU A 501 -1.74 -49.39 -2.85
N VAL A 502 -2.83 -48.64 -2.92
CA VAL A 502 -3.30 -47.80 -1.78
C VAL A 502 -3.85 -48.69 -0.65
N ALA A 503 -4.56 -49.79 -0.95
CA ALA A 503 -5.04 -50.72 0.06
C ALA A 503 -3.92 -51.32 0.90
N ARG A 504 -2.77 -51.65 0.28
CA ARG A 504 -1.58 -52.18 0.99
C ARG A 504 -1.02 -51.25 2.04
N GLY A 505 -1.09 -49.90 1.81
CA GLY A 505 -0.57 -48.89 2.72
C GLY A 505 -1.65 -48.10 3.45
N PHE A 506 -2.92 -48.49 3.38
CA PHE A 506 -4.06 -47.67 3.81
C PHE A 506 -3.95 -47.15 5.22
N ALA A 507 -3.50 -47.95 6.18
CA ALA A 507 -3.39 -47.54 7.58
C ALA A 507 -2.39 -46.37 7.79
N THR A 508 -1.33 -46.34 6.98
CA THR A 508 -0.25 -45.33 7.07
C THR A 508 -0.47 -44.12 6.14
N GLU A 509 -1.46 -44.19 5.23
CA GLU A 509 -1.80 -43.08 4.35
C GLU A 509 -2.43 -41.91 5.10
N ALA A 510 -2.28 -40.72 4.58
CA ALA A 510 -2.94 -39.53 5.11
C ALA A 510 -4.46 -39.53 4.84
N THR A 511 -5.22 -38.83 5.68
CA THR A 511 -6.68 -38.70 5.61
C THR A 511 -7.21 -38.41 4.21
N GLN A 512 -6.60 -37.47 3.51
CA GLN A 512 -7.03 -37.11 2.14
C GLN A 512 -6.90 -38.25 1.14
N THR A 513 -5.80 -39.01 1.21
CA THR A 513 -5.57 -40.18 0.38
C THR A 513 -6.55 -41.30 0.71
N LYS A 514 -6.86 -41.54 2.02
CA LYS A 514 -7.85 -42.51 2.49
C LYS A 514 -9.24 -42.18 1.97
N LEU A 515 -9.68 -40.91 2.04
CA LEU A 515 -10.96 -40.45 1.51
C LEU A 515 -11.07 -40.62 -0.02
N ALA A 516 -9.98 -40.34 -0.74
CA ALA A 516 -9.92 -40.57 -2.18
C ALA A 516 -9.99 -42.05 -2.52
N ALA A 517 -9.32 -42.92 -1.73
CA ALA A 517 -9.33 -44.38 -1.91
C ALA A 517 -10.73 -45.00 -1.65
N LEU A 518 -11.45 -44.54 -0.62
CA LEU A 518 -12.83 -44.94 -0.36
C LEU A 518 -13.76 -44.57 -1.52
N THR A 519 -13.55 -43.36 -2.09
CA THR A 519 -14.32 -42.95 -3.27
C THR A 519 -13.97 -43.78 -4.50
N LEU A 520 -12.68 -44.06 -4.73
CA LEU A 520 -12.22 -44.95 -5.82
C LEU A 520 -12.86 -46.33 -5.67
N ALA A 521 -12.75 -46.98 -4.49
CA ALA A 521 -13.31 -48.30 -4.22
C ALA A 521 -14.82 -48.34 -4.54
N SER A 522 -15.57 -47.33 -4.07
CA SER A 522 -17.02 -47.22 -4.29
C SER A 522 -17.38 -47.08 -5.77
N LYS A 523 -16.64 -46.28 -6.53
CA LYS A 523 -16.85 -46.07 -7.96
C LYS A 523 -16.50 -47.32 -8.80
N LEU A 524 -15.45 -48.03 -8.41
CA LEU A 524 -15.07 -49.27 -9.07
C LEU A 524 -16.10 -50.41 -8.84
N LEU A 525 -16.68 -50.51 -7.64
CA LEU A 525 -17.78 -51.39 -7.34
C LEU A 525 -19.08 -51.07 -8.10
N ALA A 526 -19.28 -49.77 -8.38
CA ALA A 526 -20.42 -49.28 -9.13
C ALA A 526 -20.30 -49.49 -10.64
N ARG A 527 -19.20 -50.09 -11.16
CA ARG A 527 -19.09 -50.50 -12.57
C ARG A 527 -20.13 -51.61 -12.91
N GLU A 528 -20.56 -51.66 -14.15
CA GLU A 528 -21.49 -52.72 -14.59
C GLU A 528 -20.88 -54.13 -14.47
N GLN A 529 -19.59 -54.22 -14.78
CA GLN A 529 -18.78 -55.44 -14.65
C GLN A 529 -17.50 -55.14 -13.88
N PRO A 530 -17.56 -55.19 -12.53
CA PRO A 530 -16.35 -54.95 -11.75
C PRO A 530 -15.35 -56.08 -11.90
N HIS A 531 -14.05 -55.76 -11.99
CA HIS A 531 -12.99 -56.78 -12.03
C HIS A 531 -13.06 -57.64 -10.75
N PRO A 532 -12.86 -58.95 -10.82
CA PRO A 532 -13.04 -59.90 -9.71
C PRO A 532 -12.17 -59.58 -8.46
N ALA A 533 -11.06 -58.84 -8.62
CA ALA A 533 -10.23 -58.43 -7.50
C ALA A 533 -10.76 -57.19 -6.74
N ILE A 534 -11.74 -56.44 -7.28
CA ILE A 534 -12.22 -55.20 -6.70
C ILE A 534 -13.05 -55.45 -5.43
N PRO A 535 -14.05 -56.37 -5.40
CA PRO A 535 -14.88 -56.60 -4.21
C PRO A 535 -14.10 -56.94 -2.96
N PRO A 536 -13.12 -57.86 -2.92
CA PRO A 536 -12.33 -58.15 -1.73
C PRO A 536 -11.42 -57.00 -1.31
N LEU A 537 -10.85 -56.23 -2.27
CA LEU A 537 -10.06 -55.05 -1.96
C LEU A 537 -10.89 -53.93 -1.36
N ALA A 538 -12.08 -53.69 -1.89
CA ALA A 538 -12.98 -52.69 -1.38
C ALA A 538 -13.46 -53.01 0.05
N GLN A 539 -13.85 -54.29 0.29
CA GLN A 539 -14.25 -54.78 1.63
C GLN A 539 -13.11 -54.59 2.63
N TYR A 540 -11.88 -54.92 2.25
CA TYR A 540 -10.68 -54.72 3.08
C TYR A 540 -10.49 -53.23 3.44
N ILE A 541 -10.62 -52.32 2.50
CA ILE A 541 -10.50 -50.85 2.72
C ILE A 541 -11.64 -50.36 3.62
N PHE A 542 -12.89 -50.77 3.38
CA PHE A 542 -14.03 -50.35 4.21
C PHE A 542 -13.92 -50.89 5.66
N SER A 543 -13.39 -52.14 5.84
CA SER A 543 -13.17 -52.68 7.16
C SER A 543 -12.10 -51.92 7.96
N LEU A 544 -11.02 -51.51 7.31
CA LEU A 544 -9.98 -50.64 7.92
C LEU A 544 -10.52 -49.24 8.21
N ALA A 545 -11.27 -48.64 7.29
CA ALA A 545 -11.83 -47.30 7.45
C ALA A 545 -12.81 -47.23 8.62
N ARG A 546 -13.51 -48.29 8.94
CA ARG A 546 -14.47 -48.38 10.04
C ARG A 546 -13.83 -48.09 11.40
N TYR A 547 -12.54 -48.39 11.56
CA TYR A 547 -11.79 -48.26 12.82
C TYR A 547 -10.63 -47.24 12.69
N ASP A 548 -10.66 -46.36 11.67
CA ASP A 548 -9.62 -45.37 11.46
C ASP A 548 -9.58 -44.35 12.61
N THR A 549 -8.43 -43.74 12.85
CA THR A 549 -8.27 -42.69 13.88
C THR A 549 -9.02 -41.41 13.54
N ASP A 550 -9.20 -41.13 12.23
CA ASP A 550 -9.88 -39.95 11.73
C ASP A 550 -11.40 -40.16 11.63
N VAL A 551 -12.16 -39.18 12.13
CA VAL A 551 -13.63 -39.21 12.14
C VAL A 551 -14.19 -39.18 10.71
N ASP A 552 -13.66 -38.31 9.84
CA ASP A 552 -14.13 -38.14 8.46
C ASP A 552 -13.95 -39.43 7.64
N VAL A 553 -12.87 -40.17 7.85
CA VAL A 553 -12.59 -41.44 7.20
C VAL A 553 -13.59 -42.51 7.68
N ARG A 554 -13.86 -42.60 9.01
CA ARG A 554 -14.85 -43.52 9.57
C ARG A 554 -16.25 -43.26 9.05
N ASP A 555 -16.69 -42.03 9.06
CA ASP A 555 -18.05 -41.66 8.64
C ASP A 555 -18.23 -41.84 7.12
N ARG A 556 -17.26 -41.43 6.35
CA ARG A 556 -17.26 -41.68 4.89
C ARG A 556 -17.25 -43.18 4.56
N GLY A 557 -16.42 -43.94 5.28
CA GLY A 557 -16.34 -45.40 5.12
C GLY A 557 -17.67 -46.07 5.44
N ARG A 558 -18.32 -45.76 6.58
CA ARG A 558 -19.62 -46.26 6.97
C ARG A 558 -20.72 -45.88 5.98
N MET A 559 -20.77 -44.60 5.59
CA MET A 559 -21.77 -44.11 4.63
C MET A 559 -21.65 -44.83 3.27
N LEU A 560 -20.46 -44.93 2.72
CA LEU A 560 -20.25 -45.55 1.42
C LEU A 560 -20.46 -47.09 1.44
N SER A 561 -19.99 -47.77 2.51
CA SER A 561 -20.25 -49.19 2.67
C SER A 561 -21.75 -49.51 2.77
N ALA A 562 -22.50 -48.78 3.61
CA ALA A 562 -23.93 -48.94 3.70
C ALA A 562 -24.69 -48.64 2.39
N LEU A 563 -24.26 -47.64 1.63
CA LEU A 563 -24.84 -47.27 0.33
C LEU A 563 -24.65 -48.42 -0.68
N ILE A 564 -23.46 -49.01 -0.73
CA ILE A 564 -23.08 -50.05 -1.67
C ILE A 564 -23.77 -51.39 -1.29
N GLU A 565 -23.82 -51.74 -0.01
CA GLU A 565 -24.48 -52.94 0.51
C GLU A 565 -25.98 -52.90 0.24
N ARG A 566 -26.67 -51.79 0.57
CA ARG A 566 -28.11 -51.61 0.33
C ARG A 566 -28.46 -51.61 -1.16
N ALA A 567 -27.58 -51.12 -2.01
CA ALA A 567 -27.76 -51.18 -3.47
C ALA A 567 -27.41 -52.54 -4.11
N ALA A 568 -27.03 -53.55 -3.29
CA ALA A 568 -26.59 -54.87 -3.73
C ALA A 568 -25.48 -54.84 -4.79
N LEU A 569 -24.59 -53.86 -4.73
CA LEU A 569 -23.44 -53.72 -5.58
C LEU A 569 -22.24 -54.58 -5.13
N LEU A 570 -22.25 -55.05 -3.89
CA LEU A 570 -21.28 -56.00 -3.35
C LEU A 570 -21.82 -57.43 -3.49
N PRO A 571 -21.06 -58.41 -4.05
CA PRO A 571 -21.46 -59.81 -4.09
C PRO A 571 -21.75 -60.34 -2.69
N LYS A 572 -22.82 -61.15 -2.54
CA LYS A 572 -23.28 -61.66 -1.23
C LYS A 572 -22.20 -62.38 -0.41
N GLN A 573 -21.18 -62.91 -1.05
CA GLN A 573 -19.99 -63.55 -0.40
C GLN A 573 -19.15 -62.56 0.43
N TYR A 574 -19.29 -61.26 0.20
CA TYR A 574 -18.49 -60.20 0.82
C TYR A 574 -19.38 -59.22 1.59
N SER A 575 -20.68 -59.48 1.76
CA SER A 575 -21.54 -58.64 2.59
C SER A 575 -21.34 -58.95 4.06
N THR A 576 -21.17 -57.94 4.87
CA THR A 576 -20.84 -58.03 6.30
C THR A 576 -22.02 -58.52 7.19
N GLN A 577 -23.08 -59.13 6.60
CA GLN A 577 -24.27 -59.58 7.34
C GLN A 577 -24.03 -60.67 8.39
N GLN A 578 -22.76 -61.15 8.54
CA GLN A 578 -22.45 -62.19 9.53
C GLN A 578 -22.04 -61.62 10.94
N GLU A 579 -21.82 -60.33 11.09
CA GLU A 579 -21.41 -59.77 12.39
C GLU A 579 -22.50 -58.95 13.09
N SER A 580 -23.68 -58.79 12.52
CA SER A 580 -24.79 -58.05 13.16
C SER A 580 -25.62 -58.85 14.21
N ALA A 581 -25.22 -60.09 14.52
CA ALA A 581 -25.89 -60.88 15.57
C ALA A 581 -25.50 -60.50 17.00
N VAL A 582 -24.50 -59.60 17.20
CA VAL A 582 -24.03 -59.22 18.56
C VAL A 582 -24.49 -57.82 18.99
N ASP A 583 -24.89 -56.97 18.06
CA ASP A 583 -25.30 -55.58 18.40
C ASP A 583 -26.83 -55.36 18.41
N GLU A 584 -27.64 -56.34 17.97
CA GLU A 584 -29.11 -56.23 18.02
C GLU A 584 -29.71 -56.35 19.42
N ASP A 585 -28.98 -56.95 20.40
CA ASP A 585 -29.47 -57.08 21.78
C ASP A 585 -29.29 -55.82 22.65
N ALA A 586 -28.48 -54.87 22.23
CA ALA A 586 -28.25 -53.62 22.95
C ALA A 586 -29.36 -52.54 22.72
N TRP A 587 -30.11 -52.64 21.63
CA TRP A 587 -31.21 -51.72 21.32
C TRP A 587 -32.61 -52.24 21.67
N ARG A 588 -32.75 -53.48 22.10
CA ARG A 588 -34.06 -54.13 22.43
C ARG A 588 -34.57 -53.84 23.82
N ASN A 589 -33.79 -53.27 24.71
CA ASN A 589 -34.16 -53.07 26.13
C ASN A 589 -34.51 -51.63 26.49
N GLY A 590 -35.16 -50.90 25.64
CA GLY A 590 -35.64 -49.62 26.11
C GLY A 590 -36.55 -48.85 25.15
N VAL A 591 -37.74 -49.34 24.85
CA VAL A 591 -39.01 -48.59 24.83
C VAL A 591 -40.13 -49.55 24.46
N ASP A 592 -40.92 -49.87 25.48
CA ASP A 592 -42.21 -50.53 25.41
C ASP A 592 -43.27 -49.57 24.85
N THR A 593 -43.62 -49.73 23.55
CA THR A 593 -44.88 -49.20 23.05
C THR A 593 -45.51 -50.25 22.16
N GLY A 594 -46.57 -50.90 22.78
CA GLY A 594 -47.39 -51.84 22.10
C GLY A 594 -48.05 -51.30 20.84
N ALA A 595 -47.75 -51.96 19.73
CA ALA A 595 -48.55 -51.96 18.52
C ALA A 595 -48.23 -53.26 17.76
N SER A 596 -49.29 -54.02 17.55
CA SER A 596 -49.39 -55.31 16.91
C SER A 596 -48.71 -55.35 15.57
N ALA A 597 -47.78 -56.36 15.41
CA ALA A 597 -47.11 -56.68 14.16
C ALA A 597 -48.10 -57.17 13.10
N SER A 598 -48.19 -56.49 12.00
CA SER A 598 -48.56 -57.02 10.69
C SER A 598 -47.28 -57.24 9.88
N ASP A 599 -47.10 -58.46 9.39
CA ASP A 599 -45.98 -59.10 8.72
C ASP A 599 -45.71 -58.50 7.30
N ASP A 600 -45.66 -57.18 7.10
CA ASP A 600 -45.38 -56.60 5.76
C ASP A 600 -44.69 -55.24 5.81
N ASP A 601 -43.90 -54.99 6.82
CA ASP A 601 -43.04 -53.80 6.87
C ASP A 601 -41.65 -54.09 6.37
N GLY A 602 -41.48 -54.05 5.05
CA GLY A 602 -40.20 -53.79 4.43
C GLY A 602 -39.68 -52.42 4.90
N PRO A 603 -38.37 -52.18 4.87
CA PRO A 603 -37.76 -50.96 5.46
C PRO A 603 -38.47 -49.72 4.97
N THR A 604 -39.04 -48.95 5.87
CA THR A 604 -39.82 -47.70 5.65
C THR A 604 -39.00 -46.54 5.12
N GLY A 605 -37.77 -46.76 4.62
CA GLY A 605 -36.91 -45.77 4.04
C GLY A 605 -36.85 -45.81 2.52
N VAL A 606 -36.62 -44.71 1.87
CA VAL A 606 -36.35 -44.62 0.43
C VAL A 606 -35.12 -45.49 0.12
N VAL A 607 -35.31 -46.65 -0.55
CA VAL A 607 -34.23 -47.53 -0.97
C VAL A 607 -33.74 -47.05 -2.33
N LEU A 608 -32.46 -46.59 -2.41
CA LEU A 608 -31.82 -46.22 -3.65
C LEU A 608 -31.53 -47.48 -4.48
N ARG A 609 -32.01 -47.51 -5.72
CA ARG A 609 -31.73 -48.60 -6.67
C ARG A 609 -30.26 -48.54 -7.11
N ALA A 610 -29.72 -49.74 -7.46
CA ALA A 610 -28.32 -49.84 -7.96
C ALA A 610 -28.02 -48.89 -9.10
N GLU A 611 -28.94 -48.63 -10.00
CA GLU A 611 -28.79 -47.66 -11.10
C GLU A 611 -28.70 -46.23 -10.62
N GLN A 612 -29.49 -45.84 -9.62
CA GLN A 612 -29.40 -44.49 -9.03
C GLN A 612 -28.08 -44.27 -8.30
N VAL A 613 -27.58 -45.25 -7.56
CA VAL A 613 -26.28 -45.22 -6.90
C VAL A 613 -25.14 -45.14 -7.94
N ARG A 614 -25.24 -45.94 -9.03
CA ARG A 614 -24.28 -45.84 -10.13
C ARG A 614 -24.30 -44.44 -10.77
N LEU A 615 -25.47 -43.89 -11.03
CA LEU A 615 -25.60 -42.52 -11.60
C LEU A 615 -24.96 -41.51 -10.68
N VAL A 616 -25.26 -41.49 -9.37
CA VAL A 616 -24.68 -40.54 -8.42
C VAL A 616 -23.16 -40.68 -8.28
N LEU A 617 -22.64 -41.88 -8.17
CA LEU A 617 -21.21 -42.12 -8.02
C LEU A 617 -20.40 -41.82 -9.28
N ARG A 618 -20.98 -42.07 -10.47
CA ARG A 618 -20.30 -41.93 -11.77
C ARG A 618 -20.67 -40.65 -12.53
N SER A 619 -21.65 -39.85 -12.03
CA SER A 619 -22.00 -38.57 -12.65
C SER A 619 -20.75 -37.68 -12.71
N GLY A 620 -20.56 -37.01 -13.84
CA GLY A 620 -19.51 -36.02 -13.97
C GLY A 620 -19.60 -34.92 -12.91
N LYS A 621 -18.48 -34.52 -12.39
CA LYS A 621 -18.41 -33.34 -11.50
C LYS A 621 -18.23 -32.10 -12.37
N ASN A 622 -18.87 -31.01 -11.98
CA ASN A 622 -18.59 -29.70 -12.59
C ASN A 622 -17.10 -29.39 -12.44
N VAL A 623 -16.49 -28.97 -13.55
CA VAL A 623 -15.11 -28.49 -13.52
C VAL A 623 -15.13 -27.21 -12.70
N PRO A 624 -14.32 -27.09 -11.64
CA PRO A 624 -14.17 -25.81 -10.95
C PRO A 624 -13.76 -24.76 -11.97
N GLY A 625 -14.35 -23.58 -11.91
CA GLY A 625 -13.88 -22.44 -12.69
C GLY A 625 -12.40 -22.20 -12.46
N GLU A 626 -11.73 -21.57 -13.38
CA GLU A 626 -10.34 -21.16 -13.20
C GLU A 626 -10.25 -20.28 -11.95
N MET A 627 -9.27 -20.58 -11.10
CA MET A 627 -9.00 -19.78 -9.90
C MET A 627 -8.56 -18.39 -10.36
N PRO A 628 -9.21 -17.32 -9.91
CA PRO A 628 -8.81 -15.97 -10.30
C PRO A 628 -7.36 -15.72 -9.88
N LEU A 629 -6.61 -14.97 -10.69
CA LEU A 629 -5.22 -14.60 -10.39
C LEU A 629 -5.14 -13.77 -9.12
N TRP A 630 -6.11 -12.88 -8.93
CA TRP A 630 -6.27 -12.05 -7.74
C TRP A 630 -7.59 -12.41 -7.05
N PRO A 631 -7.59 -12.70 -5.73
CA PRO A 631 -8.83 -12.94 -4.98
C PRO A 631 -9.72 -11.70 -4.97
N ASP A 632 -11.01 -11.85 -5.21
CA ASP A 632 -11.96 -10.72 -5.26
C ASP A 632 -12.07 -9.98 -3.93
N ASP A 633 -12.03 -10.70 -2.80
CA ASP A 633 -12.16 -10.13 -1.44
C ASP A 633 -11.09 -9.08 -1.09
N THR A 634 -9.90 -9.16 -1.70
CA THR A 634 -8.80 -8.21 -1.44
C THR A 634 -8.93 -6.92 -2.25
N LEU A 635 -9.78 -6.90 -3.28
CA LEU A 635 -9.84 -5.84 -4.28
C LEU A 635 -10.94 -4.82 -4.03
N ASP A 636 -11.98 -5.16 -3.26
CA ASP A 636 -13.06 -4.22 -2.97
C ASP A 636 -12.61 -2.97 -2.23
N ASN A 637 -11.52 -3.04 -1.48
CA ASN A 637 -10.89 -1.91 -0.77
C ASN A 637 -9.57 -1.46 -1.40
N ALA A 638 -9.18 -2.03 -2.54
CA ALA A 638 -7.94 -1.71 -3.22
C ALA A 638 -8.05 -0.38 -3.95
N VAL A 639 -7.18 0.55 -3.62
CA VAL A 639 -7.07 1.86 -4.27
C VAL A 639 -5.67 1.99 -4.83
N LEU A 640 -5.57 2.27 -6.13
CA LEU A 640 -4.31 2.47 -6.82
C LEU A 640 -3.48 3.56 -6.12
N GLY A 641 -2.17 3.36 -6.00
CA GLY A 641 -1.25 4.30 -5.34
C GLY A 641 -1.34 4.25 -3.81
N SER A 642 -1.93 3.20 -3.22
CA SER A 642 -2.06 3.07 -1.78
C SER A 642 -1.39 1.81 -1.24
N LEU A 643 -0.90 1.89 -0.01
CA LEU A 643 -0.31 0.75 0.70
C LEU A 643 -1.35 -0.35 1.01
N ALA A 644 -2.65 -0.05 0.86
CA ALA A 644 -3.75 -0.99 1.10
C ALA A 644 -3.62 -2.26 0.27
N LEU A 645 -3.11 -2.15 -0.97
CA LEU A 645 -2.84 -3.28 -1.87
C LEU A 645 -1.80 -4.26 -1.32
N VAL A 646 -0.76 -3.75 -0.66
CA VAL A 646 0.32 -4.57 -0.09
C VAL A 646 -0.05 -5.13 1.28
N VAL A 647 -0.75 -4.33 2.10
CA VAL A 647 -1.12 -4.70 3.49
C VAL A 647 -2.40 -5.52 3.54
N GLY A 648 -3.20 -5.54 2.47
CA GLY A 648 -4.46 -6.28 2.38
C GLY A 648 -5.60 -5.71 3.23
N ARG A 649 -5.52 -4.43 3.64
CA ARG A 649 -6.57 -3.74 4.40
C ARG A 649 -6.65 -2.27 4.03
N SER A 650 -7.86 -1.70 4.07
CA SER A 650 -8.07 -0.27 3.85
C SER A 650 -7.31 0.57 4.87
N MET A 651 -6.62 1.59 4.38
CA MET A 651 -5.94 2.61 5.17
C MET A 651 -6.78 3.89 5.16
N GLY A 652 -6.83 4.64 6.29
CA GLY A 652 -7.73 5.77 6.46
C GLY A 652 -7.62 6.90 5.43
N MET A 653 -6.47 7.01 4.75
CA MET A 653 -6.23 7.99 3.66
C MET A 653 -6.57 7.42 2.26
N SER A 654 -6.84 6.13 2.15
CA SER A 654 -7.07 5.43 0.88
C SER A 654 -8.57 5.31 0.61
N ARG A 655 -9.26 6.43 0.46
CA ARG A 655 -10.67 6.43 0.08
C ARG A 655 -10.81 6.18 -1.41
N ARG A 656 -11.81 5.38 -1.80
CA ARG A 656 -12.25 5.31 -3.19
C ARG A 656 -12.69 6.70 -3.64
N LEU A 657 -12.37 7.04 -4.87
CA LEU A 657 -12.90 8.24 -5.50
C LEU A 657 -14.42 8.06 -5.73
N PRO A 658 -15.22 9.13 -5.60
CA PRO A 658 -16.65 9.07 -5.89
C PRO A 658 -16.91 8.67 -7.34
N GLU A 659 -18.08 8.15 -7.61
CA GLU A 659 -18.54 7.89 -8.98
C GLU A 659 -18.75 9.20 -9.72
N TRP A 660 -18.65 9.16 -11.05
CA TRP A 660 -18.90 10.33 -11.89
C TRP A 660 -20.37 10.74 -11.78
N PRO A 661 -20.69 12.05 -11.70
CA PRO A 661 -22.05 12.52 -11.82
C PRO A 661 -22.54 12.36 -13.27
N ASP A 662 -23.84 12.22 -13.43
CA ASP A 662 -24.49 12.16 -14.76
C ASP A 662 -24.27 13.46 -15.54
N GLU A 663 -24.37 14.59 -14.86
CA GLU A 663 -24.15 15.93 -15.42
C GLU A 663 -23.11 16.68 -14.54
N GLY A 664 -22.12 17.31 -15.19
CA GLY A 664 -21.13 18.15 -14.50
C GLY A 664 -21.72 19.51 -14.08
N THR A 665 -21.12 20.12 -13.07
CA THR A 665 -21.48 21.52 -12.66
C THR A 665 -21.05 22.53 -13.72
N ASP A 666 -21.82 23.64 -13.81
CA ASP A 666 -21.55 24.73 -14.77
C ASP A 666 -20.08 25.24 -14.66
N GLY A 667 -19.40 25.32 -15.81
CA GLY A 667 -18.03 25.82 -15.92
C GLY A 667 -17.87 27.28 -15.47
N ALA A 668 -18.93 28.08 -15.57
CA ALA A 668 -18.94 29.48 -15.15
C ALA A 668 -18.69 29.67 -13.65
N LEU A 669 -19.01 28.67 -12.82
CA LEU A 669 -18.71 28.69 -11.37
C LEU A 669 -17.20 28.66 -11.09
N ARG A 670 -16.40 28.20 -12.05
CA ARG A 670 -14.94 28.13 -11.97
C ARG A 670 -14.24 29.34 -12.57
N ASP A 671 -14.98 30.26 -13.19
CA ASP A 671 -14.47 31.53 -13.67
C ASP A 671 -14.20 32.45 -12.47
N ILE A 672 -12.94 32.86 -12.28
CA ILE A 672 -12.58 33.85 -11.29
C ILE A 672 -13.11 35.18 -11.83
N PRO A 673 -13.95 35.93 -11.07
CA PRO A 673 -14.22 37.31 -11.45
C PRO A 673 -12.88 38.04 -11.58
N GLU A 674 -12.56 38.54 -12.76
CA GLU A 674 -11.40 39.41 -12.97
C GLU A 674 -11.46 40.50 -11.93
N GLU A 675 -10.58 40.48 -10.92
CA GLU A 675 -10.31 41.64 -10.09
C GLU A 675 -9.83 42.70 -11.05
N ARG A 676 -10.68 43.66 -11.35
CA ARG A 676 -10.30 44.84 -12.13
C ARG A 676 -9.06 45.38 -11.39
N PRO A 677 -7.93 45.60 -12.12
CA PRO A 677 -6.75 46.16 -11.51
C PRO A 677 -7.19 47.48 -10.85
N ILE A 678 -7.02 47.57 -9.55
CA ILE A 678 -7.20 48.82 -8.83
C ILE A 678 -6.18 49.76 -9.46
N THR A 679 -6.62 50.57 -10.39
CA THR A 679 -5.84 51.67 -10.91
C THR A 679 -5.40 52.47 -9.69
N PRO A 680 -4.09 52.62 -9.40
CA PRO A 680 -3.65 53.43 -8.31
C PRO A 680 -4.21 54.84 -8.55
N LEU A 681 -5.04 55.33 -7.62
CA LEU A 681 -5.52 56.68 -7.62
C LEU A 681 -4.29 57.59 -7.81
N GLY A 682 -4.20 58.11 -9.05
CA GLY A 682 -3.10 58.99 -9.42
C GLY A 682 -2.93 60.07 -8.37
N PHE A 683 -1.76 60.17 -7.82
CA PHE A 683 -1.29 61.26 -6.99
C PHE A 683 -1.45 62.53 -7.81
N VAL A 684 -2.47 63.35 -7.50
CA VAL A 684 -2.65 64.70 -8.10
C VAL A 684 -1.67 65.62 -7.37
N PRO A 685 -0.62 66.12 -8.04
CA PRO A 685 0.23 67.16 -7.44
C PRO A 685 -0.64 68.44 -7.35
N ARG A 686 -0.81 68.95 -6.15
CA ARG A 686 -1.30 70.30 -5.92
C ARG A 686 -0.30 71.30 -6.53
N GLY A 687 -0.57 71.69 -7.76
CA GLY A 687 0.09 72.85 -8.38
C GLY A 687 -0.69 74.11 -8.10
N PHE A 688 0.00 75.09 -7.54
CA PHE A 688 -0.45 76.45 -7.33
C PHE A 688 -0.59 77.20 -8.70
N GLY A 689 -1.66 77.95 -8.85
CA GLY A 689 -1.55 79.27 -9.61
C GLY A 689 -2.50 79.41 -10.74
N ASN A 690 -3.45 80.32 -10.54
CA ASN A 690 -3.95 81.43 -11.36
C ASN A 690 -4.73 81.20 -12.70
N THR A 691 -5.94 81.66 -12.59
CA THR A 691 -6.70 82.60 -13.44
C THR A 691 -7.12 82.29 -14.87
N ALA A 692 -8.37 82.55 -15.02
CA ALA A 692 -9.12 83.13 -16.12
C ALA A 692 -9.70 82.32 -17.28
N GLY A 693 -11.01 82.26 -17.28
CA GLY A 693 -11.80 82.71 -18.42
C GLY A 693 -12.32 81.59 -19.39
N GLY A 694 -13.62 81.54 -19.50
CA GLY A 694 -14.23 81.21 -20.79
C GLY A 694 -15.27 80.03 -20.77
N SER A 695 -16.50 80.35 -20.53
CA SER A 695 -17.78 80.02 -21.16
C SER A 695 -17.89 78.81 -22.08
N GLY A 696 -18.94 78.02 -21.85
CA GLY A 696 -19.59 77.28 -22.88
C GLY A 696 -20.40 76.03 -22.41
N SER A 697 -21.61 76.30 -22.01
CA SER A 697 -22.89 75.57 -22.25
C SER A 697 -22.85 74.12 -22.73
N SER A 698 -23.46 73.21 -22.08
CA SER A 698 -24.82 72.76 -22.25
C SER A 698 -25.11 71.38 -21.69
N SER A 699 -26.10 71.29 -20.92
CA SER A 699 -27.32 70.50 -20.83
C SER A 699 -27.22 69.13 -20.22
N SER A 700 -27.89 69.12 -19.09
CA SER A 700 -28.50 68.05 -18.26
C SER A 700 -29.43 67.09 -19.08
N PRO A 701 -30.10 66.10 -18.49
CA PRO A 701 -30.66 66.09 -17.12
C PRO A 701 -30.61 64.75 -16.36
N LEU A 702 -30.76 64.89 -15.06
CA LEU A 702 -31.25 63.95 -14.09
C LEU A 702 -32.75 63.67 -14.24
N PRO A 703 -33.29 62.59 -13.60
CA PRO A 703 -34.35 62.89 -12.63
C PRO A 703 -34.12 62.27 -11.22
N GLN A 704 -34.44 63.10 -10.34
CA GLN A 704 -34.93 63.05 -8.95
C GLN A 704 -36.09 62.08 -8.72
N SER A 705 -36.19 61.57 -7.52
CA SER A 705 -37.21 61.96 -6.51
C SER A 705 -37.14 61.07 -5.28
N LEU A 706 -36.96 61.68 -4.07
CA LEU A 706 -38.04 62.02 -3.11
C LEU A 706 -38.48 60.76 -2.33
N LEU A 707 -38.45 60.66 -0.99
CA LEU A 707 -38.92 61.50 0.14
C LEU A 707 -38.53 60.78 1.47
N THR A 708 -38.14 61.51 2.45
CA THR A 708 -38.20 61.30 3.91
C THR A 708 -39.57 61.76 4.44
N PRO A 709 -39.99 61.64 5.72
CA PRO A 709 -39.41 61.06 6.94
C PRO A 709 -40.45 60.35 7.84
N GLY A 710 -39.96 59.70 8.91
CA GLY A 710 -40.88 59.26 9.95
C GLY A 710 -40.15 58.70 11.18
N THR A 711 -40.09 59.53 12.17
CA THR A 711 -39.74 59.29 13.58
C THR A 711 -40.54 58.17 14.24
N SER A 712 -39.84 57.31 15.02
CA SER A 712 -40.26 56.88 16.39
C SER A 712 -39.20 55.99 17.05
N THR A 713 -38.85 56.39 18.25
CA THR A 713 -38.01 55.73 19.27
C THR A 713 -38.74 54.58 19.96
N PRO A 714 -38.15 53.92 20.99
CA PRO A 714 -37.26 52.74 20.92
C PRO A 714 -37.87 51.57 21.63
N THR A 715 -37.41 50.37 21.30
CA THR A 715 -37.60 49.21 22.21
C THR A 715 -36.37 48.35 22.21
N ASP A 716 -35.86 48.18 23.40
CA ASP A 716 -34.87 47.20 23.82
C ASP A 716 -35.10 45.84 23.19
N SER A 717 -34.07 45.34 22.54
CA SER A 717 -33.87 43.91 22.42
C SER A 717 -32.38 43.59 22.52
N GLN A 718 -32.00 43.09 23.65
CA GLN A 718 -30.73 42.45 23.94
C GLN A 718 -30.40 41.43 22.85
N SER A 719 -29.51 41.80 21.92
CA SER A 719 -28.82 40.83 21.09
C SER A 719 -27.62 40.29 21.90
N LYS A 720 -27.70 39.05 22.26
CA LYS A 720 -26.60 38.24 22.79
C LYS A 720 -25.41 38.38 21.85
N ARG A 721 -24.40 39.12 22.24
CA ARG A 721 -23.09 39.14 21.58
C ARG A 721 -22.45 37.77 21.78
N GLY A 722 -22.12 37.12 20.67
CA GLY A 722 -21.34 35.87 20.68
C GLY A 722 -19.92 36.09 21.26
N PRO A 723 -19.23 35.01 21.60
CA PRO A 723 -18.02 35.02 22.44
C PRO A 723 -16.73 35.47 21.72
N PHE A 724 -16.79 36.11 20.56
CA PHE A 724 -15.58 36.52 19.84
C PHE A 724 -15.29 37.99 20.03
N ARG A 725 -14.41 38.31 21.02
CA ARG A 725 -13.69 39.56 21.06
C ARG A 725 -12.55 39.54 20.05
N ASP A 726 -12.30 40.64 19.39
CA ASP A 726 -11.18 40.82 18.49
C ASP A 726 -9.85 40.71 19.27
N LEU A 727 -8.82 40.11 18.69
CA LEU A 727 -7.56 39.83 19.38
C LEU A 727 -6.87 41.15 19.81
N ASP A 728 -7.06 42.24 19.02
CA ASP A 728 -6.50 43.56 19.30
C ASP A 728 -7.15 44.20 20.52
N ASN A 729 -8.45 43.95 20.83
CA ASN A 729 -9.08 44.42 22.07
C ASN A 729 -8.68 43.57 23.30
N PHE A 730 -8.27 42.32 23.08
CA PHE A 730 -7.77 41.46 24.15
C PHE A 730 -6.39 41.92 24.67
N TYR A 731 -5.56 42.47 23.75
CA TYR A 731 -4.24 43.00 24.11
C TYR A 731 -4.30 44.42 24.68
N ALA A 732 -5.29 45.26 24.29
CA ALA A 732 -5.46 46.60 24.83
C ALA A 732 -5.83 46.59 26.31
N ASP A 733 -6.56 45.58 26.80
CA ASP A 733 -6.90 45.46 28.23
C ASP A 733 -5.71 44.96 29.09
N ALA A 734 -4.62 44.44 28.46
CA ALA A 734 -3.44 43.96 29.16
C ALA A 734 -2.33 44.99 29.31
N GLU A 735 -2.41 46.14 28.57
CA GLU A 735 -1.44 47.23 28.65
C GLU A 735 -1.83 48.32 29.69
N SER A 736 -3.01 48.19 30.33
CA SER A 736 -3.48 49.21 31.29
C SER A 736 -3.08 48.93 32.75
N ASP A 737 -2.37 47.84 33.06
CA ASP A 737 -2.01 47.50 34.45
C ASP A 737 -0.49 47.59 34.77
N GLU A 738 0.35 48.13 33.86
CA GLU A 738 1.79 48.33 34.10
C GLU A 738 2.23 49.79 33.83
N GLU A 739 1.65 50.80 34.47
CA GLU A 739 2.25 52.13 34.65
C GLU A 739 2.14 52.50 36.12
N GLU A 740 3.17 52.12 36.91
CA GLU A 740 3.72 52.81 38.06
C GLU A 740 4.93 52.02 38.58
N ASP A 741 6.11 52.31 38.11
CA ASP A 741 7.24 52.66 38.98
C ASP A 741 8.39 53.23 38.15
N GLY A 742 8.80 54.40 38.55
CA GLY A 742 9.83 55.25 37.94
C GLY A 742 11.25 54.93 38.40
N GLY A 743 12.19 55.47 37.67
CA GLY A 743 13.59 55.53 38.15
C GLY A 743 14.60 55.68 37.00
N ASP A 744 15.00 56.98 36.83
CA ASP A 744 16.20 57.47 36.19
C ASP A 744 17.43 56.53 36.08
N ASP A 745 18.15 56.68 35.00
CA ASP A 745 19.52 57.21 34.86
C ASP A 745 20.11 56.82 33.50
N GLU A 746 20.40 57.82 32.77
CA GLU A 746 21.58 58.37 32.07
C GLU A 746 22.64 57.42 31.47
N ASP A 747 22.95 57.74 30.21
CA ASP A 747 24.27 57.85 29.55
C ASP A 747 25.06 56.57 29.18
N ASP A 748 25.43 56.40 27.98
CA ASP A 748 26.63 56.65 27.24
C ASP A 748 26.80 55.86 25.92
N GLU A 749 27.02 56.67 24.90
CA GLU A 749 27.98 56.63 23.79
C GLU A 749 28.45 55.35 23.11
N ASP A 750 28.31 55.43 21.78
CA ASP A 750 29.27 55.14 20.69
C ASP A 750 30.06 53.81 20.71
N ASN A 751 29.86 53.04 19.66
CA ASN A 751 30.93 52.74 18.70
C ASN A 751 30.38 52.00 17.45
N GLU A 752 30.61 52.72 16.35
CA GLU A 752 30.67 52.17 15.00
C GLU A 752 31.95 51.31 14.86
N GLU A 753 31.84 50.11 14.38
CA GLU A 753 32.92 49.48 13.65
C GLU A 753 32.34 48.65 12.46
N GLU A 754 32.68 49.20 11.29
CA GLU A 754 32.64 48.56 9.98
C GLU A 754 33.59 47.35 9.98
N GLU A 755 33.14 46.20 9.49
CA GLU A 755 34.03 45.22 8.92
C GLU A 755 33.44 44.60 7.66
N GLU A 756 34.28 44.76 6.67
CA GLU A 756 34.28 44.49 5.25
C GLU A 756 33.90 43.08 4.85
N GLU A 757 33.24 43.07 3.72
CA GLU A 757 33.06 41.94 2.78
C GLU A 757 34.39 41.35 2.37
N SER A 758 34.48 40.06 2.33
CA SER A 758 35.40 39.33 1.44
C SER A 758 34.70 38.20 0.71
N ASP A 759 34.44 38.48 -0.54
CA ASP A 759 34.12 37.51 -1.58
C ASP A 759 35.30 36.54 -1.79
N GLU A 760 35.09 35.27 -1.69
CA GLU A 760 35.91 34.25 -2.29
C GLU A 760 35.11 33.46 -3.33
N GLU A 761 35.37 33.85 -4.57
CA GLU A 761 35.08 33.07 -5.77
C GLU A 761 35.94 31.79 -5.73
N VAL A 762 35.33 30.64 -5.91
CA VAL A 762 36.03 29.41 -6.24
C VAL A 762 35.66 29.01 -7.66
N GLU A 763 36.64 29.13 -8.51
CA GLU A 763 36.64 28.73 -9.93
C GLU A 763 36.47 27.22 -10.08
N ASP A 764 35.58 26.84 -11.00
CA ASP A 764 35.47 25.52 -11.61
C ASP A 764 36.67 25.24 -12.55
N GLU A 765 37.43 24.23 -12.28
CA GLU A 765 38.28 23.58 -13.28
C GLU A 765 37.61 22.30 -13.76
N ALA A 766 37.23 22.36 -15.03
CA ALA A 766 36.88 21.22 -15.86
C ALA A 766 38.17 20.56 -16.34
N ASP A 767 38.30 19.27 -16.10
CA ASP A 767 39.24 18.44 -16.87
C ASP A 767 38.48 17.39 -17.67
N GLU A 768 38.47 17.63 -18.96
CA GLU A 768 38.24 16.67 -20.03
C GLU A 768 39.42 15.69 -20.05
N ASP A 769 39.14 14.40 -20.10
CA ASP A 769 40.05 13.46 -20.76
C ASP A 769 39.22 12.37 -21.43
N GLU A 770 39.19 12.49 -22.74
CA GLU A 770 38.93 11.46 -23.73
C GLU A 770 39.99 10.35 -23.61
N ASP A 771 39.59 9.12 -23.65
CA ASP A 771 40.37 8.08 -24.33
C ASP A 771 39.48 7.01 -24.93
N VAL A 772 39.47 7.07 -26.24
CA VAL A 772 38.95 6.09 -27.20
C VAL A 772 40.05 5.05 -27.40
N GLU A 773 39.77 3.78 -27.23
CA GLU A 773 40.50 2.71 -27.89
C GLU A 773 39.57 1.66 -28.46
N GLU A 774 39.43 1.75 -29.77
CA GLU A 774 39.11 0.66 -30.72
C GLU A 774 40.17 -0.44 -30.64
N LEU A 775 39.75 -1.68 -30.72
CA LEU A 775 40.50 -2.80 -31.35
C LEU A 775 39.45 -3.85 -31.74
N GLU A 776 39.07 -3.85 -33.00
CA GLU A 776 39.54 -4.68 -34.13
C GLU A 776 39.30 -6.18 -33.98
N GLU A 777 38.49 -6.59 -34.93
CA GLU A 777 38.25 -7.92 -35.49
C GLU A 777 39.54 -8.67 -35.77
N LEU A 778 39.52 -9.98 -35.60
CA LEU A 778 40.27 -10.90 -36.43
C LEU A 778 39.48 -12.19 -36.59
N ASP A 779 39.08 -12.38 -37.81
CA ASP A 779 38.68 -13.60 -38.51
C ASP A 779 39.82 -14.65 -38.59
N ASP A 780 39.36 -15.83 -39.04
CA ASP A 780 40.06 -16.93 -39.71
C ASP A 780 40.37 -18.16 -38.83
N ALA A 781 39.93 -19.24 -39.21
CA ALA A 781 39.94 -20.16 -40.27
C ALA A 781 39.88 -21.63 -39.76
N GLU A 782 39.03 -22.34 -40.38
CA GLU A 782 39.12 -23.73 -40.83
C GLU A 782 40.36 -24.55 -40.42
N ASP A 783 40.14 -25.76 -39.95
CA ASP A 783 40.60 -26.95 -40.70
C ASP A 783 40.00 -28.25 -40.13
N ASP A 784 39.62 -29.05 -41.08
CA ASP A 784 39.26 -30.47 -41.11
C ASP A 784 40.24 -31.33 -40.32
N ASP A 785 39.77 -32.44 -39.74
CA ASP A 785 40.23 -33.76 -40.15
C ASP A 785 39.41 -34.91 -39.52
N ASP A 786 39.20 -35.88 -40.36
CA ASP A 786 38.58 -37.18 -40.26
C ASP A 786 39.23 -38.11 -39.19
N GLY A 787 38.43 -39.05 -38.73
CA GLY A 787 39.00 -40.21 -38.05
C GLY A 787 37.97 -41.19 -37.48
N GLU A 788 37.45 -42.08 -38.33
CA GLU A 788 36.82 -43.35 -38.02
C GLU A 788 37.63 -44.17 -37.00
N ASP A 789 36.94 -44.94 -36.17
CA ASP A 789 37.01 -46.39 -35.97
C ASP A 789 36.54 -46.72 -34.54
N SER A 790 35.37 -47.38 -34.41
CA SER A 790 35.05 -48.80 -34.31
C SER A 790 35.67 -49.54 -33.08
N ILE A 791 34.77 -50.34 -32.52
CA ILE A 791 35.00 -51.63 -31.87
C ILE A 791 35.03 -51.65 -30.33
N ASP A 792 33.96 -52.18 -29.84
CA ASP A 792 33.76 -53.47 -29.13
C ASP A 792 33.82 -53.48 -27.60
N GLU A 793 32.68 -53.93 -27.07
CA GLU A 793 32.47 -55.14 -26.31
C GLU A 793 32.97 -55.26 -24.87
N LYS A 794 32.00 -55.62 -24.10
CA LYS A 794 32.07 -56.53 -22.91
C LYS A 794 32.24 -55.90 -21.51
N SER A 795 31.19 -55.95 -20.88
CA SER A 795 30.76 -56.96 -19.88
C SER A 795 31.14 -56.74 -18.41
N ARG A 796 30.08 -56.83 -17.65
CA ARG A 796 29.95 -57.59 -16.37
C ARG A 796 30.50 -56.95 -15.08
N LEU A 797 29.66 -56.81 -14.24
CA LEU A 797 29.28 -57.63 -13.08
C LEU A 797 29.57 -56.97 -11.71
N PHE A 798 28.57 -57.04 -10.88
CA PHE A 798 28.62 -57.10 -9.39
C PHE A 798 29.00 -55.83 -8.66
N ARG A 799 28.20 -55.24 -7.85
CA ARG A 799 27.38 -55.73 -6.70
C ARG A 799 26.30 -54.74 -6.32
#